data_4424e39b9601f7c869c7a34a70d6c239
#
_entry.id   4424e39b9601f7c869c7a34a70d6c239
#
_cell.length_a   1.000
_cell.length_b   1.000
_cell.length_c   1.000
_cell.angle_alpha   90.00
_cell.angle_beta   90.00
_cell.angle_gamma   90.00
#
_symmetry.space_group_name_H-M   'P 1'
#
loop_
_entity.id
_entity.type
_entity.pdbx_description
1 polymer ?
#
loop_
_entity_poly.entity_id
_entity_poly.type
_entity_poly.pdbx_seq_one_letter_code
_entity_poly.pdbx_strand_id
1 'polypeptide(L)'
;MPHVTDASKPAIAPENRLDAPAPYRITWTHQDGAASQRVEVGDDARYANKITFTVNKDTSAYDLYNMIPGKRVYYRVISVKDDVETIVTEGSLLPTGMLRWIYAEGTWNVRDMGGWTGLGGNPIRYGQIFRGGQLTNPNEPYNVLLTSAGIEAMRNAGIRAELDLRSSKQAHYNYASFAIKDANNKYDADFTNIETASARMWNYDGDDSNIRAFQWIIKELKAGKPVFFHCQNGADRTGTMGLLIGALLGMSESDLAKDYELTTFCQEAAVDFDSTEVGFARLRNYDGKQGSVDNRSNPKDYMFAPVIDKWNGNEYKGMTPQRIVYNFFKNGKGSTKVSSSDLIWFINYMTGYTVVDNITYDGGILINLDKRMQAALNAKTYPENATNNKITYSSSNPTVATVSEDGIITAWTAGQATITMKADDFVKTVTVTVPKIEAIYPSSATIAGEVYGLKSPISNKVSDGSFEYGNYGDWKSCAGTTLSGTGFTLKRYVEDQDSVYLESKIDGDETSEGSIRMEWITPKKRTYMLGFRIKNSTNLVTTQNPNLKVMLTTDGAPDDDPNATILGFPSYSGEWTEVQYIISTVSSYNRTRIIFTHLSQNGNNTCLDNFYLVELDTPSGFNAVERIGAQPVWAKAYDIKGREVDVNTRGLKIINGRKVLISE
;
A
#
# COMPACT_ATOMS: atom_id res chain seq x y z
N MET A 1 -1.85 10.14 45.39
CA MET A 1 -1.45 11.01 46.46
C MET A 1 -2.60 11.85 46.88
N PRO A 2 -2.86 11.85 48.18
CA PRO A 2 -4.04 12.54 48.69
C PRO A 2 -3.97 14.06 48.55
N HIS A 3 -2.78 14.63 48.43
CA HIS A 3 -2.63 16.09 48.34
C HIS A 3 -3.07 16.71 47.02
N VAL A 4 -3.25 15.94 45.96
CA VAL A 4 -3.80 16.45 44.70
C VAL A 4 -5.35 16.56 44.76
N THR A 5 -5.96 15.79 45.65
CA THR A 5 -7.42 15.75 45.85
C THR A 5 -7.88 16.32 47.17
N ASP A 6 -6.96 16.56 48.08
CA ASP A 6 -7.21 17.05 49.45
C ASP A 6 -6.43 18.37 49.66
N ALA A 7 -7.13 19.48 49.58
CA ALA A 7 -6.58 20.81 49.74
C ALA A 7 -5.94 21.05 51.13
N SER A 8 -6.18 20.16 52.12
CA SER A 8 -5.57 20.23 53.45
C SER A 8 -4.17 19.62 53.47
N LYS A 9 -3.74 18.92 52.42
CA LYS A 9 -2.42 18.29 52.34
C LYS A 9 -1.49 19.07 51.43
N PRO A 10 -0.21 19.28 51.85
CA PRO A 10 0.73 20.00 51.02
C PRO A 10 1.01 19.25 49.73
N ALA A 11 1.20 19.97 48.62
CA ALA A 11 1.68 19.42 47.37
C ALA A 11 3.01 18.70 47.57
N ILE A 12 3.25 17.58 46.90
CA ILE A 12 4.53 16.93 46.91
C ILE A 12 5.55 17.83 46.22
N ALA A 13 6.63 18.06 46.91
CA ALA A 13 7.77 18.79 46.35
C ALA A 13 8.28 18.09 45.08
N PRO A 14 8.70 18.87 44.05
CA PRO A 14 9.11 18.33 42.75
C PRO A 14 10.19 17.24 42.81
N GLU A 15 11.13 17.39 43.76
CA GLU A 15 12.21 16.43 43.98
C GLU A 15 11.74 15.04 44.44
N ASN A 16 10.51 14.94 44.90
CA ASN A 16 9.90 13.69 45.33
C ASN A 16 8.92 13.11 44.26
N ARG A 17 8.86 13.73 43.10
CA ARG A 17 8.00 13.30 42.00
C ARG A 17 8.79 12.58 40.92
N LEU A 18 8.32 11.39 40.50
CA LEU A 18 8.92 10.64 39.39
C LEU A 18 8.52 11.19 38.01
N ASP A 19 7.41 11.93 37.94
CA ASP A 19 6.89 12.56 36.73
C ASP A 19 7.27 14.05 36.64
N ALA A 20 8.31 14.47 37.32
CA ALA A 20 8.90 15.80 37.25
C ALA A 20 10.32 15.73 36.66
N PRO A 21 10.73 16.74 35.88
CA PRO A 21 12.09 16.81 35.38
C PRO A 21 13.05 17.14 36.53
N ALA A 22 14.31 16.71 36.41
CA ALA A 22 15.35 17.19 37.31
C ALA A 22 15.56 18.70 37.10
N PRO A 23 15.67 19.51 38.18
CA PRO A 23 15.92 20.95 38.05
C PRO A 23 17.39 21.22 37.71
N TYR A 24 17.62 22.38 37.12
CA TYR A 24 18.93 23.00 37.10
C TYR A 24 18.97 24.06 38.20
N ARG A 25 19.81 23.85 39.22
CA ARG A 25 19.93 24.76 40.35
C ARG A 25 20.85 25.92 40.00
N ILE A 26 20.29 27.12 39.91
CA ILE A 26 21.00 28.38 39.75
C ILE A 26 21.30 28.87 41.15
N THR A 27 22.56 29.20 41.44
CA THR A 27 22.99 29.76 42.75
C THR A 27 23.72 31.07 42.53
N TRP A 28 23.60 31.95 43.50
CA TRP A 28 24.31 33.24 43.49
C TRP A 28 24.66 33.72 44.91
N THR A 29 25.54 34.67 44.97
CA THR A 29 25.81 35.34 46.22
C THR A 29 24.70 36.33 46.52
N HIS A 30 24.13 36.22 47.72
CA HIS A 30 23.07 37.12 48.15
C HIS A 30 23.59 38.56 48.20
N GLN A 31 22.78 39.52 47.77
CA GLN A 31 23.06 40.94 47.88
C GLN A 31 22.31 41.52 49.10
N ASP A 32 23.04 41.83 50.18
CA ASP A 32 22.46 42.40 51.41
C ASP A 32 21.73 43.72 51.14
N GLY A 33 20.50 43.82 51.62
CA GLY A 33 19.65 44.97 51.42
C GLY A 33 18.97 45.06 50.05
N ALA A 34 18.91 43.96 49.31
CA ALA A 34 18.13 43.93 48.12
C ALA A 34 16.63 44.18 48.35
N ALA A 35 16.03 45.05 47.56
CA ALA A 35 14.60 45.33 47.60
C ALA A 35 13.80 44.24 46.88
N SER A 36 14.33 43.69 45.79
CA SER A 36 13.75 42.58 45.03
C SER A 36 14.81 41.80 44.25
N GLN A 37 14.47 40.58 43.90
CA GLN A 37 15.26 39.75 42.99
C GLN A 37 14.40 39.06 41.97
N ARG A 38 14.97 38.80 40.79
CA ARG A 38 14.33 38.02 39.73
C ARG A 38 15.33 37.18 38.95
N VAL A 39 14.86 36.04 38.47
CA VAL A 39 15.57 35.19 37.51
C VAL A 39 14.98 35.43 36.14
N GLU A 40 15.79 35.83 35.18
CA GLU A 40 15.38 35.95 33.77
C GLU A 40 16.00 34.79 33.00
N VAL A 41 15.17 34.12 32.17
CA VAL A 41 15.54 32.96 31.37
C VAL A 41 15.16 33.23 29.92
N GLY A 42 16.09 33.09 29.00
CA GLY A 42 15.91 33.37 27.61
C GLY A 42 16.40 32.23 26.69
N ASP A 43 15.98 32.23 25.46
CA ASP A 43 16.45 31.32 24.42
C ASP A 43 17.65 31.89 23.64
N ASP A 44 17.99 33.14 23.86
CA ASP A 44 19.22 33.78 23.35
C ASP A 44 19.91 34.63 24.43
N ALA A 45 21.18 34.94 24.19
CA ALA A 45 22.01 35.73 25.11
C ALA A 45 21.58 37.21 25.23
N ARG A 46 20.65 37.67 24.42
CA ARG A 46 20.09 39.04 24.46
C ARG A 46 18.83 39.12 25.30
N TYR A 47 18.26 37.97 25.69
CA TYR A 47 17.02 37.88 26.46
C TYR A 47 15.84 38.57 25.77
N ALA A 48 15.79 38.54 24.41
CA ALA A 48 14.73 39.17 23.65
C ALA A 48 13.35 38.56 23.97
N ASN A 49 13.30 37.24 24.15
CA ASN A 49 12.10 36.49 24.52
C ASN A 49 12.31 35.82 25.87
N LYS A 50 12.37 36.65 26.92
CA LYS A 50 12.65 36.13 28.27
C LYS A 50 11.39 35.79 29.05
N ILE A 51 11.51 34.78 29.90
CA ILE A 51 10.60 34.48 30.98
C ILE A 51 11.22 35.03 32.27
N THR A 52 10.43 35.69 33.10
CA THR A 52 10.87 36.29 34.33
C THR A 52 10.21 35.61 35.51
N PHE A 53 11.02 35.12 36.44
CA PHE A 53 10.57 34.53 37.69
C PHE A 53 10.94 35.48 38.83
N THR A 54 9.93 35.97 39.55
CA THR A 54 10.16 36.71 40.78
C THR A 54 10.55 35.74 41.88
N VAL A 55 11.66 35.99 42.54
CA VAL A 55 12.14 35.16 43.64
C VAL A 55 12.18 35.96 44.94
N ASN A 56 12.14 35.26 46.08
CA ASN A 56 12.24 35.92 47.34
C ASN A 56 13.60 36.66 47.43
N LYS A 57 13.55 37.92 47.85
CA LYS A 57 14.74 38.80 47.95
C LYS A 57 15.86 38.24 48.84
N ASP A 58 15.51 37.34 49.77
CA ASP A 58 16.46 36.76 50.75
C ASP A 58 16.98 35.37 50.28
N THR A 59 16.59 34.90 49.06
CA THR A 59 17.10 33.64 48.55
C THR A 59 18.38 33.81 47.76
N SER A 60 19.19 32.76 47.71
CA SER A 60 20.43 32.67 46.92
C SER A 60 20.45 31.49 45.96
N ALA A 61 19.27 30.88 45.72
CA ALA A 61 19.13 29.78 44.80
C ALA A 61 17.75 29.77 44.12
N TYR A 62 17.70 29.25 42.92
CA TYR A 62 16.47 29.01 42.16
C TYR A 62 16.58 27.72 41.36
N ASP A 63 15.59 26.87 41.44
CA ASP A 63 15.50 25.61 40.67
C ASP A 63 14.71 25.82 39.38
N LEU A 64 15.41 25.79 38.26
CA LEU A 64 14.82 25.95 36.92
C LEU A 64 14.38 24.61 36.38
N TYR A 65 13.08 24.48 36.04
CA TYR A 65 12.44 23.30 35.52
C TYR A 65 11.98 23.46 34.04
N ASN A 66 11.45 22.42 33.47
CA ASN A 66 10.64 22.43 32.24
C ASN A 66 11.37 22.84 30.97
N MET A 67 12.68 22.74 30.95
CA MET A 67 13.51 23.10 29.81
C MET A 67 13.31 22.11 28.64
N ILE A 68 13.57 22.60 27.42
CA ILE A 68 13.51 21.76 26.21
C ILE A 68 14.87 21.05 26.04
N PRO A 69 14.91 19.72 26.01
CA PRO A 69 16.12 18.97 25.73
C PRO A 69 16.78 19.40 24.41
N GLY A 70 18.11 19.54 24.41
CA GLY A 70 18.87 19.95 23.21
C GLY A 70 18.77 21.44 22.86
N LYS A 71 17.94 22.24 23.53
CA LYS A 71 17.84 23.69 23.32
C LYS A 71 18.61 24.44 24.37
N ARG A 72 19.63 25.20 23.96
CA ARG A 72 20.41 26.02 24.90
C ARG A 72 19.53 27.08 25.58
N VAL A 73 19.69 27.22 26.88
CA VAL A 73 18.98 28.18 27.75
C VAL A 73 20.00 29.11 28.36
N TYR A 74 19.71 30.40 28.32
CA TYR A 74 20.49 31.45 28.99
C TYR A 74 19.73 31.92 30.19
N TYR A 75 20.44 32.19 31.26
CA TYR A 75 19.84 32.71 32.48
C TYR A 75 20.69 33.84 33.09
N ARG A 76 20.02 34.76 33.78
CA ARG A 76 20.65 35.74 34.62
C ARG A 76 19.79 36.01 35.87
N VAL A 77 20.41 36.35 36.95
CA VAL A 77 19.74 36.79 38.16
C VAL A 77 20.01 38.26 38.36
N ILE A 78 18.94 39.03 38.53
CA ILE A 78 19.00 40.46 38.73
C ILE A 78 18.52 40.76 40.14
N SER A 79 19.34 41.46 40.89
CA SER A 79 19.03 42.01 42.22
C SER A 79 18.83 43.52 42.09
N VAL A 80 17.82 44.06 42.75
CA VAL A 80 17.51 45.49 42.79
C VAL A 80 17.76 46.02 44.19
N LYS A 81 18.66 46.99 44.29
CA LYS A 81 18.95 47.68 45.51
C LYS A 81 19.05 49.18 45.22
N ASP A 82 18.38 50.01 46.06
CA ASP A 82 18.33 51.44 45.86
C ASP A 82 17.97 51.87 44.41
N ASP A 83 16.99 51.19 43.84
CA ASP A 83 16.53 51.33 42.45
C ASP A 83 17.59 51.02 41.37
N VAL A 84 18.72 50.43 41.74
CA VAL A 84 19.78 50.01 40.82
C VAL A 84 19.69 48.50 40.58
N GLU A 85 19.58 48.14 39.29
CA GLU A 85 19.62 46.75 38.87
C GLU A 85 21.07 46.26 38.74
N THR A 86 21.38 45.13 39.35
CA THR A 86 22.68 44.46 39.24
C THR A 86 22.52 43.02 38.84
N ILE A 87 23.22 42.57 37.80
CA ILE A 87 23.31 41.16 37.46
C ILE A 87 24.24 40.48 38.47
N VAL A 88 23.69 39.66 39.35
CA VAL A 88 24.47 38.98 40.42
C VAL A 88 25.02 37.63 39.96
N THR A 89 24.41 37.01 38.96
CA THR A 89 24.94 35.84 38.23
C THR A 89 24.31 35.72 36.86
N GLU A 90 25.03 35.15 35.94
CA GLU A 90 24.51 34.79 34.60
C GLU A 90 25.21 33.55 34.07
N GLY A 91 24.57 32.88 33.12
CA GLY A 91 25.14 31.69 32.50
C GLY A 91 24.27 31.11 31.42
N SER A 92 24.69 29.96 30.93
CA SER A 92 23.89 29.16 29.99
C SER A 92 24.06 27.68 30.27
N LEU A 93 23.05 26.91 29.88
CA LEU A 93 23.08 25.46 29.97
C LEU A 93 22.46 24.83 28.72
N LEU A 94 22.80 23.56 28.46
CA LEU A 94 22.20 22.76 27.44
C LEU A 94 21.54 21.55 28.10
N PRO A 95 20.21 21.54 28.26
CA PRO A 95 19.51 20.41 28.84
C PRO A 95 19.71 19.16 27.97
N THR A 96 19.86 18.02 28.62
CA THR A 96 20.05 16.72 27.96
C THR A 96 18.85 15.80 28.18
N GLY A 97 18.82 14.66 27.49
CA GLY A 97 17.73 13.71 27.52
C GLY A 97 16.82 13.84 26.32
N MET A 98 15.76 13.05 26.30
CA MET A 98 14.77 13.04 25.20
C MET A 98 13.39 13.43 25.72
N LEU A 99 12.99 12.91 26.88
CA LEU A 99 11.67 13.16 27.45
C LEU A 99 11.62 14.54 28.10
N ARG A 100 10.58 15.30 27.80
CA ARG A 100 10.30 16.57 28.43
C ARG A 100 9.08 16.46 29.34
N TRP A 101 9.30 16.14 30.59
CA TRP A 101 8.31 16.29 31.64
C TRP A 101 8.08 17.76 31.97
N ILE A 102 6.84 18.11 32.30
CA ILE A 102 6.48 19.45 32.76
C ILE A 102 6.03 19.36 34.22
N TYR A 103 6.83 19.90 35.13
CA TYR A 103 6.36 20.10 36.47
C TYR A 103 5.38 21.28 36.51
N ALA A 104 4.13 20.97 36.84
CA ALA A 104 3.07 21.94 37.06
C ALA A 104 2.35 21.57 38.37
N GLU A 105 2.43 22.43 39.36
CA GLU A 105 1.86 22.16 40.67
C GLU A 105 0.33 22.02 40.61
N GLY A 106 -0.19 20.96 41.22
CA GLY A 106 -1.63 20.66 41.26
C GLY A 106 -2.11 19.72 40.12
N THR A 107 -1.23 19.31 39.21
CA THR A 107 -1.54 18.27 38.22
C THR A 107 -0.40 17.27 38.13
N TRP A 108 -0.56 16.24 37.31
CA TRP A 108 0.39 15.13 37.17
C TRP A 108 0.45 14.61 35.74
N ASN A 109 1.44 13.76 35.46
CA ASN A 109 1.62 13.09 34.18
C ASN A 109 1.72 14.06 33.00
N VAL A 110 2.14 15.32 33.25
CA VAL A 110 2.24 16.34 32.20
C VAL A 110 3.56 16.18 31.48
N ARG A 111 3.48 15.95 30.16
CA ARG A 111 4.66 15.83 29.30
C ARG A 111 4.40 16.33 27.89
N ASP A 112 5.50 16.75 27.28
CA ASP A 112 5.57 17.11 25.87
C ASP A 112 5.61 15.82 25.02
N MET A 113 4.89 15.77 23.92
CA MET A 113 4.98 14.67 22.96
C MET A 113 6.17 14.81 22.00
N GLY A 114 6.94 15.87 22.08
CA GLY A 114 8.16 16.08 21.31
C GLY A 114 9.32 15.20 21.76
N GLY A 115 10.34 15.12 20.90
CA GLY A 115 11.59 14.40 21.15
C GLY A 115 11.63 12.95 20.72
N TRP A 116 10.49 12.27 20.59
CA TRP A 116 10.43 10.93 20.02
C TRP A 116 10.86 10.93 18.55
N THR A 117 11.42 9.82 18.10
CA THR A 117 11.77 9.65 16.70
C THR A 117 10.50 9.45 15.88
N GLY A 118 10.27 10.33 14.92
CA GLY A 118 9.14 10.28 13.98
C GLY A 118 9.54 9.85 12.57
N LEU A 119 8.68 10.18 11.61
CA LEU A 119 8.88 9.89 10.19
C LEU A 119 10.20 10.45 9.67
N GLY A 120 10.85 9.66 8.81
CA GLY A 120 12.15 10.01 8.24
C GLY A 120 13.30 9.98 9.23
N GLY A 121 13.11 9.49 10.46
CA GLY A 121 14.10 9.51 11.53
C GLY A 121 14.23 10.89 12.21
N ASN A 122 13.34 11.83 11.89
CA ASN A 122 13.35 13.18 12.47
C ASN A 122 12.74 13.16 13.88
N PRO A 123 13.26 13.98 14.80
CA PRO A 123 12.62 14.16 16.09
C PRO A 123 11.28 14.89 15.94
N ILE A 124 10.26 14.42 16.66
CA ILE A 124 8.99 15.12 16.78
C ILE A 124 9.24 16.47 17.48
N ARG A 125 8.64 17.53 16.95
CA ARG A 125 8.84 18.91 17.44
C ARG A 125 8.38 19.08 18.86
N TYR A 126 9.22 19.62 19.71
CA TYR A 126 8.87 20.01 21.07
C TYR A 126 7.96 21.24 21.15
N GLY A 127 7.23 21.34 22.25
CA GLY A 127 6.49 22.53 22.63
C GLY A 127 5.20 22.76 21.84
N GLN A 128 4.68 21.75 21.16
CA GLN A 128 3.48 21.87 20.34
C GLN A 128 2.29 21.10 20.91
N ILE A 129 2.54 19.90 21.38
CA ILE A 129 1.50 19.02 21.90
C ILE A 129 1.96 18.46 23.24
N PHE A 130 1.11 18.65 24.24
CA PHE A 130 1.32 18.16 25.59
C PHE A 130 0.16 17.28 26.01
N ARG A 131 0.45 16.33 26.90
CA ARG A 131 -0.57 15.44 27.47
C ARG A 131 -0.39 15.36 28.99
N GLY A 132 -1.49 15.01 29.69
CA GLY A 132 -1.38 14.89 31.15
C GLY A 132 -2.66 14.46 31.84
N GLY A 133 -2.66 14.59 33.18
CA GLY A 133 -3.81 14.36 34.04
C GLY A 133 -4.73 15.58 34.14
N GLN A 134 -5.77 15.44 34.94
CA GLN A 134 -6.81 16.47 35.11
C GLN A 134 -6.28 17.73 35.81
N LEU A 135 -6.92 18.84 35.44
CA LEU A 135 -6.66 20.16 36.06
C LEU A 135 -7.72 20.54 37.11
N THR A 136 -8.84 19.81 37.13
CA THR A 136 -9.97 20.02 38.04
C THR A 136 -10.46 18.69 38.60
N ASN A 137 -10.98 18.69 39.83
CA ASN A 137 -11.53 17.48 40.44
C ASN A 137 -12.91 17.12 39.80
N PRO A 138 -13.09 15.90 39.25
CA PRO A 138 -14.35 15.51 38.66
C PRO A 138 -15.48 15.29 39.66
N ASN A 139 -15.16 15.06 40.92
CA ASN A 139 -16.14 14.73 41.97
C ASN A 139 -16.65 15.95 42.74
N GLU A 140 -15.96 17.07 42.60
CA GLU A 140 -16.31 18.30 43.28
C GLU A 140 -16.40 19.45 42.30
N PRO A 141 -17.60 19.92 41.98
CA PRO A 141 -17.79 21.09 41.15
C PRO A 141 -17.03 22.27 41.81
N TYR A 142 -16.29 22.99 41.00
CA TYR A 142 -15.54 24.17 41.40
C TYR A 142 -14.13 23.92 42.04
N ASN A 143 -13.70 22.69 42.22
CA ASN A 143 -12.38 22.42 42.76
C ASN A 143 -11.30 22.40 41.69
N VAL A 144 -10.54 23.47 41.60
CA VAL A 144 -9.37 23.57 40.72
C VAL A 144 -8.19 22.96 41.46
N LEU A 145 -7.58 21.95 40.88
CA LEU A 145 -6.39 21.31 41.43
C LEU A 145 -5.11 22.10 41.07
N LEU A 146 -5.11 22.67 39.86
CA LEU A 146 -3.97 23.41 39.34
C LEU A 146 -3.78 24.72 40.10
N THR A 147 -2.62 24.90 40.74
CA THR A 147 -2.27 26.12 41.46
C THR A 147 -1.88 27.25 40.51
N SER A 148 -1.75 28.48 41.05
CA SER A 148 -1.24 29.62 40.27
C SER A 148 0.16 29.38 39.73
N ALA A 149 1.03 28.73 40.52
CA ALA A 149 2.35 28.33 40.06
C ALA A 149 2.31 27.28 38.96
N GLY A 150 1.38 26.31 39.07
CA GLY A 150 1.15 25.32 38.03
C GLY A 150 0.62 25.94 36.72
N ILE A 151 -0.30 26.92 36.81
CA ILE A 151 -0.77 27.69 35.67
C ILE A 151 0.39 28.42 34.98
N GLU A 152 1.22 29.08 35.74
CA GLU A 152 2.38 29.81 35.22
C GLU A 152 3.39 28.85 34.57
N ALA A 153 3.65 27.70 35.16
CA ALA A 153 4.52 26.67 34.58
C ALA A 153 4.03 26.17 33.25
N MET A 154 2.71 25.91 33.11
CA MET A 154 2.10 25.47 31.83
C MET A 154 2.16 26.58 30.77
N ARG A 155 1.91 27.84 31.15
CA ARG A 155 2.05 28.99 30.25
C ARG A 155 3.49 29.17 29.76
N ASN A 156 4.45 29.05 30.68
CA ASN A 156 5.88 29.16 30.38
C ASN A 156 6.38 27.98 29.52
N ALA A 157 5.75 26.80 29.63
CA ALA A 157 5.99 25.68 28.72
C ALA A 157 5.49 25.93 27.29
N GLY A 158 4.64 26.97 27.11
CA GLY A 158 4.13 27.38 25.81
C GLY A 158 2.66 26.98 25.54
N ILE A 159 2.00 26.30 26.49
CA ILE A 159 0.60 25.83 26.29
C ILE A 159 -0.35 27.04 26.15
N ARG A 160 -1.23 26.98 25.13
CA ARG A 160 -2.21 28.04 24.78
C ARG A 160 -3.59 27.51 24.47
N ALA A 161 -3.79 26.19 24.50
CA ALA A 161 -5.08 25.57 24.27
C ALA A 161 -5.24 24.30 25.12
N GLU A 162 -6.42 24.09 25.66
CA GLU A 162 -6.77 22.94 26.50
C GLU A 162 -7.88 22.12 25.88
N LEU A 163 -7.66 20.82 25.74
CA LEU A 163 -8.65 19.82 25.29
C LEU A 163 -8.93 18.83 26.42
N ASP A 164 -10.12 18.91 27.00
CA ASP A 164 -10.58 17.96 28.01
C ASP A 164 -11.32 16.79 27.34
N LEU A 165 -10.75 15.58 27.47
CA LEU A 165 -11.28 14.35 26.89
C LEU A 165 -12.25 13.60 27.85
N ARG A 166 -12.54 14.15 29.01
CA ARG A 166 -13.45 13.55 29.98
C ARG A 166 -14.90 13.70 29.54
N SER A 167 -15.78 12.90 30.16
CA SER A 167 -17.21 13.10 29.96
C SER A 167 -17.62 14.48 30.48
N SER A 168 -18.67 14.99 29.92
CA SER A 168 -19.25 16.27 30.32
C SER A 168 -19.55 16.38 31.83
N LYS A 169 -19.96 15.25 32.44
CA LYS A 169 -20.18 15.17 33.89
C LYS A 169 -18.88 15.27 34.70
N GLN A 170 -17.77 14.80 34.13
CA GLN A 170 -16.45 14.86 34.77
C GLN A 170 -15.73 16.17 34.48
N ALA A 171 -15.96 16.76 33.30
CA ALA A 171 -15.30 17.97 32.85
C ALA A 171 -15.82 19.24 33.52
N HIS A 172 -17.03 19.21 34.09
CA HIS A 172 -17.70 20.40 34.65
C HIS A 172 -17.66 21.59 33.69
N TYR A 173 -18.48 21.59 32.66
CA TYR A 173 -18.51 22.52 31.50
C TYR A 173 -18.21 24.00 31.74
N ASN A 174 -18.45 24.49 32.92
CA ASN A 174 -18.34 25.91 33.22
C ASN A 174 -16.93 26.29 33.72
N TYR A 175 -16.00 25.34 33.76
CA TYR A 175 -14.65 25.53 34.29
C TYR A 175 -13.56 25.36 33.24
N ALA A 176 -13.99 25.32 32.05
CA ALA A 176 -13.14 25.42 30.88
C ALA A 176 -11.94 26.33 31.04
N SER A 177 -12.21 27.26 31.70
CA SER A 177 -11.38 28.43 31.77
C SER A 177 -10.39 28.42 32.91
N PHE A 178 -10.22 27.33 33.56
CA PHE A 178 -9.15 27.20 34.54
C PHE A 178 -7.82 26.82 33.92
N ALA A 179 -7.85 26.44 32.69
CA ALA A 179 -6.63 26.34 31.98
C ALA A 179 -5.90 27.67 32.05
N ILE A 180 -5.28 28.23 31.61
CA ILE A 180 -4.26 29.23 31.62
C ILE A 180 -4.85 30.65 31.62
N LYS A 181 -4.94 31.24 32.79
CA LYS A 181 -5.32 32.66 32.98
C LYS A 181 -4.11 33.54 33.07
N ASP A 182 -4.20 34.73 32.49
CA ASP A 182 -3.18 35.77 32.71
C ASP A 182 -3.32 36.44 34.09
N ALA A 183 -2.38 37.33 34.41
CA ALA A 183 -2.34 38.07 35.67
C ALA A 183 -3.61 38.92 35.92
N ASN A 184 -4.37 39.26 34.89
CA ASN A 184 -5.62 40.02 34.96
C ASN A 184 -6.85 39.12 35.07
N ASN A 185 -6.67 37.82 35.30
CA ASN A 185 -7.74 36.81 35.30
C ASN A 185 -8.44 36.65 33.95
N LYS A 186 -7.81 37.08 32.88
CA LYS A 186 -8.26 36.94 31.50
C LYS A 186 -7.68 35.64 30.92
N TYR A 187 -8.52 34.93 30.15
CA TYR A 187 -8.08 33.71 29.50
C TYR A 187 -7.16 34.04 28.32
N ASP A 188 -6.00 33.41 28.29
CA ASP A 188 -5.08 33.41 27.15
C ASP A 188 -4.96 32.05 26.49
N ALA A 189 -5.82 31.12 26.86
CA ALA A 189 -5.92 29.80 26.28
C ALA A 189 -7.33 29.50 25.79
N ASP A 190 -7.42 28.88 24.61
CA ASP A 190 -8.67 28.32 24.13
C ASP A 190 -8.97 27.00 24.85
N PHE A 191 -10.24 26.72 25.04
CA PHE A 191 -10.69 25.48 25.68
C PHE A 191 -11.78 24.80 24.88
N THR A 192 -11.77 23.46 24.87
CA THR A 192 -12.91 22.66 24.47
C THR A 192 -12.98 21.37 25.30
N ASN A 193 -14.20 20.85 25.43
CA ASN A 193 -14.44 19.53 25.96
C ASN A 193 -15.03 18.63 24.87
N ILE A 194 -14.33 17.57 24.56
CA ILE A 194 -14.78 16.53 23.65
C ILE A 194 -14.56 15.19 24.34
N GLU A 195 -15.64 14.61 24.86
CA GLU A 195 -15.59 13.27 25.42
C GLU A 195 -15.15 12.28 24.35
N THR A 196 -14.01 11.61 24.57
CA THR A 196 -13.49 10.62 23.62
C THR A 196 -13.63 9.19 24.15
N ALA A 197 -13.73 8.25 23.21
CA ALA A 197 -13.62 6.84 23.51
C ALA A 197 -12.17 6.43 23.82
N SER A 198 -11.99 5.45 24.69
CA SER A 198 -10.69 4.80 24.87
C SER A 198 -10.39 3.82 23.74
N ALA A 199 -9.13 3.41 23.60
CA ALA A 199 -8.69 2.45 22.57
C ALA A 199 -9.46 1.12 22.58
N ARG A 200 -10.01 0.70 23.73
CA ARG A 200 -10.92 -0.46 23.81
C ARG A 200 -12.10 -0.37 22.85
N MET A 201 -12.47 0.85 22.49
CA MET A 201 -13.61 1.14 21.64
C MET A 201 -13.23 1.43 20.18
N TRP A 202 -12.00 1.13 19.77
CA TRP A 202 -11.56 1.21 18.37
C TRP A 202 -12.50 0.48 17.42
N ASN A 203 -13.14 -0.58 17.91
CA ASN A 203 -14.16 -1.34 17.18
C ASN A 203 -15.58 -0.77 17.34
N TYR A 204 -15.75 0.33 18.08
CA TYR A 204 -17.07 0.90 18.32
C TYR A 204 -17.56 1.65 17.07
N ASP A 205 -18.50 1.01 16.38
CA ASP A 205 -19.12 1.54 15.17
C ASP A 205 -20.05 2.71 15.51
N GLY A 206 -19.57 3.92 15.54
CA GLY A 206 -20.43 5.09 15.74
C GLY A 206 -19.75 6.30 16.36
N ASP A 207 -18.60 6.12 16.99
CA ASP A 207 -17.92 7.20 17.68
C ASP A 207 -16.90 7.90 16.76
N ASP A 208 -17.11 9.19 16.52
CA ASP A 208 -16.23 10.08 15.78
C ASP A 208 -15.41 11.02 16.69
N SER A 209 -15.52 10.83 18.00
CA SER A 209 -14.99 11.76 19.00
C SER A 209 -13.48 11.97 18.92
N ASN A 210 -12.72 10.90 18.69
CA ASN A 210 -11.27 11.00 18.51
C ASN A 210 -10.92 11.80 17.24
N ILE A 211 -11.74 11.70 16.19
CA ILE A 211 -11.54 12.47 14.95
C ILE A 211 -11.81 13.95 15.21
N ARG A 212 -12.90 14.28 15.87
CA ARG A 212 -13.25 15.66 16.24
C ARG A 212 -12.22 16.28 17.17
N ALA A 213 -11.75 15.52 18.15
CA ALA A 213 -10.67 15.96 19.06
C ALA A 213 -9.39 16.28 18.28
N PHE A 214 -9.01 15.42 17.34
CA PHE A 214 -7.83 15.64 16.52
C PHE A 214 -8.00 16.82 15.54
N GLN A 215 -9.17 16.99 14.95
CA GLN A 215 -9.49 18.19 14.14
C GLN A 215 -9.29 19.47 14.94
N TRP A 216 -9.76 19.49 16.20
CA TRP A 216 -9.57 20.64 17.08
C TRP A 216 -8.08 20.89 17.38
N ILE A 217 -7.29 19.85 17.69
CA ILE A 217 -5.84 19.99 17.89
C ILE A 217 -5.20 20.64 16.66
N ILE A 218 -5.50 20.17 15.45
CA ILE A 218 -4.96 20.75 14.21
C ILE A 218 -5.35 22.23 14.09
N LYS A 219 -6.59 22.56 14.36
CA LYS A 219 -7.11 23.94 14.29
C LYS A 219 -6.31 24.88 15.22
N GLU A 220 -6.10 24.46 16.47
CA GLU A 220 -5.39 25.29 17.45
C GLU A 220 -3.89 25.42 17.10
N LEU A 221 -3.25 24.34 16.64
CA LEU A 221 -1.85 24.41 16.18
C LEU A 221 -1.69 25.31 14.95
N LYS A 222 -2.64 25.32 14.02
CA LYS A 222 -2.64 26.25 12.86
C LYS A 222 -2.80 27.71 13.29
N ALA A 223 -3.48 27.93 14.41
CA ALA A 223 -3.60 29.25 15.03
C ALA A 223 -2.35 29.64 15.87
N GLY A 224 -1.31 28.79 15.90
CA GLY A 224 -0.10 29.01 16.67
C GLY A 224 -0.27 28.77 18.16
N LYS A 225 -1.28 28.01 18.57
CA LYS A 225 -1.60 27.70 19.96
C LYS A 225 -1.22 26.26 20.30
N PRO A 226 -0.10 26.00 21.01
CA PRO A 226 0.24 24.67 21.48
C PRO A 226 -0.83 24.10 22.40
N VAL A 227 -1.13 22.83 22.23
CA VAL A 227 -2.28 22.15 22.84
C VAL A 227 -1.85 21.25 23.99
N PHE A 228 -2.56 21.33 25.11
CA PHE A 228 -2.55 20.34 26.17
C PHE A 228 -3.85 19.55 26.16
N PHE A 229 -3.76 18.22 25.98
CA PHE A 229 -4.92 17.37 26.06
C PHE A 229 -4.83 16.40 27.24
N HIS A 230 -5.97 16.15 27.89
CA HIS A 230 -5.99 15.35 29.11
C HIS A 230 -7.31 14.62 29.32
N CYS A 231 -7.28 13.64 30.20
CA CYS A 231 -8.47 13.05 30.81
C CYS A 231 -8.35 13.13 32.34
N GLN A 232 -8.86 12.17 33.07
CA GLN A 232 -8.71 12.16 34.53
C GLN A 232 -7.27 11.82 34.93
N ASN A 233 -6.77 10.67 34.49
CA ASN A 233 -5.45 10.16 34.90
C ASN A 233 -4.34 10.45 33.86
N GLY A 234 -4.70 10.98 32.70
CA GLY A 234 -3.75 11.12 31.61
C GLY A 234 -3.36 9.78 30.95
N ALA A 235 -4.06 8.69 31.27
CA ALA A 235 -3.71 7.32 30.87
C ALA A 235 -4.57 6.80 29.71
N ASP A 236 -5.88 6.70 29.90
CA ASP A 236 -6.76 5.93 29.00
C ASP A 236 -7.17 6.72 27.75
N ARG A 237 -8.08 7.68 27.85
CA ARG A 237 -8.51 8.53 26.72
C ARG A 237 -7.36 9.37 26.18
N THR A 238 -6.57 9.92 27.08
CA THR A 238 -5.31 10.63 26.76
C THR A 238 -4.29 9.70 26.13
N GLY A 239 -4.14 8.48 26.64
CA GLY A 239 -3.27 7.46 26.06
C GLY A 239 -3.70 7.07 24.66
N THR A 240 -5.00 6.92 24.41
CA THR A 240 -5.54 6.64 23.08
C THR A 240 -5.20 7.74 22.07
N MET A 241 -5.44 9.00 22.44
CA MET A 241 -5.08 10.14 21.59
C MET A 241 -3.56 10.21 21.38
N GLY A 242 -2.77 9.96 22.43
CA GLY A 242 -1.30 9.90 22.33
C GLY A 242 -0.82 8.79 21.39
N LEU A 243 -1.43 7.59 21.45
CA LEU A 243 -1.15 6.49 20.54
C LEU A 243 -1.45 6.86 19.08
N LEU A 244 -2.62 7.44 18.82
CA LEU A 244 -3.02 7.85 17.47
C LEU A 244 -2.08 8.92 16.91
N ILE A 245 -1.78 9.95 17.69
CA ILE A 245 -0.86 11.01 17.28
C ILE A 245 0.55 10.46 17.07
N GLY A 246 1.08 9.68 18.03
CA GLY A 246 2.41 9.11 17.93
C GLY A 246 2.58 8.18 16.74
N ALA A 247 1.60 7.27 16.50
CA ALA A 247 1.59 6.39 15.34
C ALA A 247 1.52 7.20 14.04
N LEU A 248 0.65 8.21 13.95
CA LEU A 248 0.53 9.09 12.78
C LEU A 248 1.84 9.81 12.46
N LEU A 249 2.59 10.20 13.49
CA LEU A 249 3.91 10.85 13.36
C LEU A 249 5.05 9.85 13.10
N GLY A 250 4.78 8.56 13.07
CA GLY A 250 5.73 7.51 12.71
C GLY A 250 6.59 7.01 13.87
N MET A 251 6.15 7.19 15.13
CA MET A 251 6.82 6.56 16.27
C MET A 251 6.82 5.04 16.11
N SER A 252 7.91 4.40 16.52
CA SER A 252 8.00 2.95 16.56
C SER A 252 7.02 2.37 17.59
N GLU A 253 6.59 1.11 17.40
CA GLU A 253 5.74 0.43 18.39
C GLU A 253 6.39 0.43 19.79
N SER A 254 7.70 0.23 19.86
CA SER A 254 8.44 0.31 21.12
C SER A 254 8.36 1.69 21.79
N ASP A 255 8.39 2.76 21.00
CA ASP A 255 8.32 4.12 21.55
C ASP A 255 6.89 4.50 21.93
N LEU A 256 5.89 4.03 21.17
CA LEU A 256 4.47 4.13 21.53
C LEU A 256 4.19 3.43 22.87
N ALA A 257 4.76 2.23 23.05
CA ALA A 257 4.66 1.49 24.30
C ALA A 257 5.28 2.25 25.47
N LYS A 258 6.51 2.74 25.29
CA LYS A 258 7.21 3.53 26.32
C LYS A 258 6.43 4.80 26.70
N ASP A 259 5.96 5.56 25.70
CA ASP A 259 5.17 6.77 26.00
C ASP A 259 3.93 6.46 26.83
N TYR A 260 3.24 5.36 26.52
CA TYR A 260 2.09 4.94 27.32
C TYR A 260 2.49 4.53 28.75
N GLU A 261 3.52 3.71 28.86
CA GLU A 261 4.00 3.15 30.14
C GLU A 261 4.60 4.21 31.08
N LEU A 262 5.08 5.34 30.54
CA LEU A 262 5.52 6.48 31.35
C LEU A 262 4.45 6.97 32.32
N THR A 263 3.18 6.75 32.06
CA THR A 263 2.09 7.06 32.99
C THR A 263 2.21 6.30 34.32
N THR A 264 2.94 5.18 34.36
CA THR A 264 3.26 4.44 35.59
C THR A 264 4.00 5.28 36.61
N PHE A 265 4.79 6.23 36.15
CA PHE A 265 5.60 7.09 37.02
C PHE A 265 4.83 8.30 37.58
N CYS A 266 3.58 8.50 37.11
CA CYS A 266 2.80 9.63 37.61
C CYS A 266 2.28 9.38 39.02
N GLN A 267 2.15 10.48 39.74
CA GLN A 267 1.85 10.48 41.16
C GLN A 267 0.44 9.99 41.52
N GLU A 268 -0.52 10.12 40.61
CA GLU A 268 -1.84 9.59 40.86
C GLU A 268 -1.83 8.06 41.00
N ALA A 269 -0.86 7.43 40.38
CA ALA A 269 -0.64 6.01 40.56
C ALA A 269 -0.40 5.63 42.05
N ALA A 270 0.00 6.55 42.86
CA ALA A 270 0.29 6.33 44.29
C ALA A 270 -0.89 6.57 45.24
N VAL A 271 -2.05 7.01 44.74
CA VAL A 271 -3.21 7.36 45.62
C VAL A 271 -3.83 6.16 46.31
N ASP A 272 -3.68 4.97 45.77
CA ASP A 272 -4.25 3.73 46.32
C ASP A 272 -3.28 2.98 47.26
N PHE A 273 -2.14 3.59 47.66
CA PHE A 273 -1.13 2.94 48.49
C PHE A 273 -1.05 3.52 49.92
N ASP A 274 -0.81 2.63 50.86
CA ASP A 274 -0.42 2.98 52.21
C ASP A 274 0.85 3.87 52.15
N SER A 275 0.82 4.97 52.85
CA SER A 275 1.66 6.16 52.72
C SER A 275 3.16 5.95 53.03
N THR A 276 3.62 4.74 53.15
CA THR A 276 5.00 4.40 53.58
C THR A 276 5.85 3.79 52.47
N GLU A 277 5.30 3.45 51.32
CA GLU A 277 6.09 2.90 50.21
C GLU A 277 5.91 3.71 48.93
N VAL A 278 7.02 4.09 48.29
CA VAL A 278 7.05 4.57 46.92
C VAL A 278 6.75 3.38 46.00
N GLY A 279 5.49 3.00 45.96
CA GLY A 279 5.03 1.90 45.11
C GLY A 279 4.37 2.44 43.83
N PHE A 280 4.63 1.76 42.74
CA PHE A 280 3.89 1.98 41.49
C PHE A 280 2.48 1.40 41.65
N ALA A 281 1.48 2.24 41.82
CA ALA A 281 0.11 1.78 42.06
C ALA A 281 -0.53 1.08 40.89
N ARG A 282 -0.13 1.37 39.65
CA ARG A 282 -0.57 0.69 38.45
C ARG A 282 0.56 0.65 37.43
N LEU A 283 1.08 -0.54 37.17
CA LEU A 283 1.86 -0.77 35.97
C LEU A 283 0.94 -0.63 34.74
N ARG A 284 1.28 0.30 33.89
CA ARG A 284 0.60 0.46 32.59
C ARG A 284 1.41 -0.30 31.57
N ASN A 285 0.92 -1.45 31.15
CA ASN A 285 1.53 -2.27 30.11
C ASN A 285 0.84 -2.03 28.78
N TYR A 286 1.64 -1.75 27.78
CA TYR A 286 1.19 -1.55 26.40
C TYR A 286 0.59 -2.82 25.78
N ASP A 287 1.27 -3.96 25.94
CA ASP A 287 0.87 -5.24 25.36
C ASP A 287 -0.03 -6.10 26.25
N GLY A 288 -0.18 -5.69 27.49
CA GLY A 288 -1.04 -6.36 28.46
C GLY A 288 -0.62 -7.77 28.85
N LYS A 289 0.55 -8.24 28.47
CA LYS A 289 0.98 -9.64 28.68
C LYS A 289 1.66 -9.90 30.01
N GLN A 290 2.08 -8.88 30.73
CA GLN A 290 2.66 -9.03 32.07
C GLN A 290 1.70 -8.53 33.13
N GLY A 291 1.46 -9.37 34.12
CA GLY A 291 0.49 -9.13 35.16
C GLY A 291 0.67 -7.77 35.81
N SER A 292 -0.42 -7.02 35.91
CA SER A 292 -0.47 -5.87 36.78
C SER A 292 -0.18 -6.31 38.21
N VAL A 293 0.56 -5.52 38.96
CA VAL A 293 0.76 -5.72 40.40
C VAL A 293 -0.57 -5.59 41.15
N ASP A 294 -1.57 -5.02 40.52
CA ASP A 294 -2.94 -5.02 40.98
C ASP A 294 -3.58 -6.39 40.67
N ASN A 295 -3.90 -7.14 41.71
CA ASN A 295 -4.59 -8.43 41.70
C ASN A 295 -5.95 -8.45 40.98
N ARG A 296 -6.32 -7.42 40.28
CA ARG A 296 -7.46 -7.37 39.37
C ARG A 296 -7.04 -8.00 38.04
N SER A 297 -7.00 -9.32 38.04
CA SER A 297 -6.87 -10.17 36.86
C SER A 297 -8.03 -9.94 35.86
N ASN A 298 -8.24 -8.70 35.44
CA ASN A 298 -9.24 -8.38 34.48
C ASN A 298 -8.55 -8.16 33.12
N PRO A 299 -8.72 -9.07 32.16
CA PRO A 299 -8.20 -8.91 30.80
C PRO A 299 -8.76 -7.67 30.09
N LYS A 300 -9.65 -6.91 30.74
CA LYS A 300 -10.20 -5.66 30.24
C LYS A 300 -9.28 -4.44 30.41
N ASP A 301 -8.16 -4.56 31.11
CA ASP A 301 -7.24 -3.45 31.35
C ASP A 301 -6.14 -3.31 30.27
N TYR A 302 -6.16 -4.17 29.25
CA TYR A 302 -5.26 -4.12 28.11
C TYR A 302 -5.76 -3.15 27.05
N MET A 303 -5.37 -1.90 27.17
CA MET A 303 -6.01 -0.88 26.37
C MET A 303 -5.58 -0.88 24.90
N PHE A 304 -4.34 -1.26 24.63
CA PHE A 304 -3.80 -1.21 23.27
C PHE A 304 -3.65 -2.57 22.59
N ALA A 305 -3.61 -3.67 23.35
CA ALA A 305 -3.50 -4.99 22.74
C ALA A 305 -4.56 -5.25 21.66
N PRO A 306 -5.86 -4.95 21.86
CA PRO A 306 -6.86 -5.13 20.82
C PRO A 306 -6.64 -4.27 19.58
N VAL A 307 -6.06 -3.07 19.73
CA VAL A 307 -5.72 -2.17 18.63
C VAL A 307 -4.55 -2.72 17.84
N ILE A 308 -3.51 -3.16 18.54
CA ILE A 308 -2.31 -3.74 17.92
C ILE A 308 -2.62 -5.05 17.23
N ASP A 309 -3.41 -5.94 17.86
CA ASP A 309 -3.85 -7.19 17.25
C ASP A 309 -4.64 -6.92 15.95
N LYS A 310 -5.49 -5.90 15.96
CA LYS A 310 -6.21 -5.48 14.76
C LYS A 310 -5.27 -4.94 13.69
N TRP A 311 -4.28 -4.10 14.06
CA TRP A 311 -3.30 -3.55 13.10
C TRP A 311 -2.42 -4.65 12.48
N ASN A 312 -2.12 -5.70 13.23
CA ASN A 312 -1.37 -6.86 12.75
C ASN A 312 -2.27 -7.89 12.00
N GLY A 313 -3.57 -7.67 11.96
CA GLY A 313 -4.54 -8.52 11.29
C GLY A 313 -4.54 -8.41 9.77
N ASN A 314 -5.27 -9.32 9.11
CA ASN A 314 -5.35 -9.37 7.64
C ASN A 314 -5.91 -8.11 6.99
N GLU A 315 -6.76 -7.36 7.69
CA GLU A 315 -7.37 -6.11 7.20
C GLU A 315 -6.31 -5.05 6.87
N TYR A 316 -5.22 -5.00 7.65
CA TYR A 316 -4.15 -4.01 7.50
C TYR A 316 -2.82 -4.60 7.04
N LYS A 317 -2.85 -5.81 6.48
CA LYS A 317 -1.66 -6.52 6.05
C LYS A 317 -0.77 -5.67 5.13
N GLY A 318 0.47 -5.48 5.54
CA GLY A 318 1.46 -4.70 4.78
C GLY A 318 1.39 -3.20 4.96
N MET A 319 0.49 -2.69 5.83
CA MET A 319 0.44 -1.28 6.20
C MET A 319 1.27 -1.02 7.46
N THR A 320 1.89 0.13 7.53
CA THR A 320 2.52 0.63 8.75
C THR A 320 1.46 1.16 9.72
N PRO A 321 1.72 1.18 11.05
CA PRO A 321 0.83 1.86 12.01
C PRO A 321 0.53 3.30 11.61
N GLN A 322 1.51 4.01 11.07
CA GLN A 322 1.35 5.37 10.55
C GLN A 322 0.28 5.42 9.45
N ARG A 323 0.36 4.55 8.45
CA ARG A 323 -0.60 4.53 7.33
C ARG A 323 -2.00 4.11 7.78
N ILE A 324 -2.10 3.18 8.73
CA ILE A 324 -3.38 2.76 9.30
C ILE A 324 -4.08 3.96 9.96
N VAL A 325 -3.36 4.69 10.83
CA VAL A 325 -3.92 5.86 11.54
C VAL A 325 -4.17 7.02 10.58
N TYR A 326 -3.31 7.23 9.58
CA TYR A 326 -3.54 8.20 8.53
C TYR A 326 -4.88 7.94 7.82
N ASN A 327 -5.11 6.70 7.39
CA ASN A 327 -6.34 6.30 6.73
C ASN A 327 -7.55 6.38 7.67
N PHE A 328 -7.40 6.07 8.95
CA PHE A 328 -8.46 6.24 9.95
C PHE A 328 -8.96 7.68 10.00
N PHE A 329 -8.07 8.65 10.13
CA PHE A 329 -8.45 10.05 10.16
C PHE A 329 -8.96 10.57 8.81
N LYS A 330 -8.35 10.13 7.70
CA LYS A 330 -8.72 10.54 6.34
C LYS A 330 -10.10 10.00 5.92
N ASN A 331 -10.35 8.73 6.17
CA ASN A 331 -11.62 8.09 5.81
C ASN A 331 -12.73 8.53 6.75
N GLY A 332 -12.39 8.73 8.03
CA GLY A 332 -13.30 9.25 9.02
C GLY A 332 -14.47 8.34 9.38
N LYS A 333 -15.49 8.92 9.99
CA LYS A 333 -16.75 8.26 10.32
C LYS A 333 -17.92 9.14 9.86
N GLY A 334 -18.75 8.62 8.98
CA GLY A 334 -19.81 9.41 8.37
C GLY A 334 -19.28 10.64 7.64
N SER A 335 -19.74 11.82 8.03
CA SER A 335 -19.23 13.10 7.49
C SER A 335 -18.00 13.64 8.23
N THR A 336 -17.66 13.09 9.39
CA THR A 336 -16.55 13.55 10.23
C THR A 336 -15.25 12.91 9.76
N LYS A 337 -14.36 13.69 9.18
CA LYS A 337 -13.05 13.24 8.69
C LYS A 337 -12.05 14.38 8.69
N VAL A 338 -10.77 14.06 8.77
CA VAL A 338 -9.68 15.02 8.61
C VAL A 338 -9.30 15.09 7.13
N SER A 339 -9.14 16.29 6.60
CA SER A 339 -8.72 16.45 5.19
C SER A 339 -7.28 15.96 4.99
N SER A 340 -6.97 15.46 3.78
CA SER A 340 -5.60 15.08 3.42
C SER A 340 -4.62 16.24 3.60
N SER A 341 -5.04 17.46 3.25
CA SER A 341 -4.20 18.65 3.42
C SER A 341 -3.88 18.94 4.89
N ASP A 342 -4.83 18.71 5.80
CA ASP A 342 -4.62 18.89 7.23
C ASP A 342 -3.70 17.82 7.81
N LEU A 343 -3.85 16.56 7.37
CA LEU A 343 -2.97 15.46 7.78
C LEU A 343 -1.54 15.68 7.31
N ILE A 344 -1.35 16.03 6.04
CA ILE A 344 -0.03 16.32 5.46
C ILE A 344 0.60 17.50 6.19
N TRP A 345 -0.18 18.59 6.39
CA TRP A 345 0.28 19.75 7.13
C TRP A 345 0.72 19.39 8.54
N PHE A 346 -0.10 18.63 9.28
CA PHE A 346 0.18 18.26 10.66
C PHE A 346 1.46 17.43 10.78
N ILE A 347 1.61 16.40 9.94
CA ILE A 347 2.79 15.55 9.94
C ILE A 347 4.04 16.37 9.61
N ASN A 348 3.97 17.19 8.55
CA ASN A 348 5.09 18.05 8.17
C ASN A 348 5.42 19.08 9.27
N TYR A 349 4.40 19.71 9.87
CA TYR A 349 4.58 20.65 10.96
C TYR A 349 5.31 20.04 12.16
N MET A 350 4.97 18.80 12.50
CA MET A 350 5.51 18.11 13.68
C MET A 350 6.85 17.43 13.42
N THR A 351 7.13 16.97 12.20
CA THR A 351 8.32 16.13 11.90
C THR A 351 9.22 16.69 10.80
N GLY A 352 8.76 17.68 10.04
CA GLY A 352 9.43 18.13 8.82
C GLY A 352 9.30 17.15 7.65
N TYR A 353 8.52 16.05 7.78
CA TYR A 353 8.33 15.03 6.76
C TYR A 353 7.01 15.22 6.03
N THR A 354 7.05 15.25 4.71
CA THR A 354 5.85 15.34 3.87
C THR A 354 5.53 13.96 3.30
N VAL A 355 4.42 13.36 3.75
CA VAL A 355 3.99 12.02 3.33
C VAL A 355 3.36 12.01 1.96
N VAL A 356 3.40 10.86 1.28
CA VAL A 356 2.62 10.61 0.07
C VAL A 356 1.18 10.27 0.44
N ASP A 357 0.23 11.06 -0.07
CA ASP A 357 -1.22 10.83 0.11
C ASP A 357 -1.85 10.07 -1.04
N ASN A 358 -1.33 10.26 -2.26
CA ASN A 358 -1.85 9.61 -3.45
C ASN A 358 -0.77 9.49 -4.54
N ILE A 359 -1.00 8.59 -5.49
CA ILE A 359 -0.28 8.53 -6.76
C ILE A 359 -1.32 8.75 -7.85
N THR A 360 -1.14 9.77 -8.66
CA THR A 360 -1.93 10.01 -9.88
C THR A 360 -1.20 9.41 -11.06
N TYR A 361 -1.91 8.93 -12.05
CA TYR A 361 -1.34 8.36 -13.27
C TYR A 361 -2.36 8.42 -14.42
N ASP A 362 -1.87 8.25 -15.65
CA ASP A 362 -2.70 8.21 -16.85
C ASP A 362 -3.29 6.81 -17.07
N GLY A 363 -4.47 6.73 -17.70
CA GLY A 363 -5.05 5.47 -18.17
C GLY A 363 -6.13 4.82 -17.31
N GLY A 364 -6.48 5.38 -16.15
CA GLY A 364 -7.54 4.82 -15.29
C GLY A 364 -7.15 3.52 -14.57
N ILE A 365 -8.13 2.79 -14.01
CA ILE A 365 -7.89 1.57 -13.21
C ILE A 365 -7.72 0.31 -14.06
N LEU A 366 -8.12 0.36 -15.32
CA LEU A 366 -8.02 -0.73 -16.30
C LEU A 366 -7.38 -0.19 -17.58
N ILE A 367 -6.28 -0.78 -17.99
CA ILE A 367 -5.55 -0.45 -19.21
C ILE A 367 -5.65 -1.67 -20.14
N ASN A 368 -6.22 -1.47 -21.33
CA ASN A 368 -6.24 -2.49 -22.37
C ASN A 368 -5.13 -2.16 -23.37
N LEU A 369 -4.22 -3.09 -23.55
CA LEU A 369 -3.11 -2.97 -24.48
C LEU A 369 -3.08 -4.18 -25.40
N ASP A 370 -3.01 -3.94 -26.69
CA ASP A 370 -2.67 -5.00 -27.63
C ASP A 370 -1.21 -5.44 -27.43
N LYS A 371 -0.92 -6.66 -27.89
CA LYS A 371 0.42 -7.23 -27.76
C LYS A 371 1.50 -6.29 -28.29
N ARG A 372 2.60 -6.16 -27.55
CA ARG A 372 3.74 -5.26 -27.81
C ARG A 372 3.44 -3.77 -27.79
N MET A 373 2.20 -3.37 -27.59
CA MET A 373 1.91 -1.96 -27.33
C MET A 373 2.46 -1.52 -25.99
N GLN A 374 2.76 -0.24 -25.93
CA GLN A 374 3.26 0.41 -24.73
C GLN A 374 2.31 1.50 -24.27
N ALA A 375 2.24 1.69 -22.97
CA ALA A 375 1.55 2.82 -22.35
C ALA A 375 2.41 3.40 -21.23
N ALA A 376 2.59 4.71 -21.24
CA ALA A 376 3.25 5.42 -20.15
C ALA A 376 2.22 5.74 -19.06
N LEU A 377 2.54 5.43 -17.80
CA LEU A 377 1.71 5.77 -16.66
C LEU A 377 1.79 7.26 -16.30
N ASN A 378 2.91 7.92 -16.62
CA ASN A 378 3.16 9.32 -16.24
C ASN A 378 2.82 9.59 -14.76
N ALA A 379 3.17 8.62 -13.91
CA ALA A 379 2.75 8.62 -12.52
C ALA A 379 3.45 9.71 -11.72
N LYS A 380 2.69 10.40 -10.85
CA LYS A 380 3.18 11.43 -9.95
C LYS A 380 2.65 11.22 -8.55
N THR A 381 3.47 11.51 -7.55
CA THR A 381 3.03 11.55 -6.16
C THR A 381 2.22 12.80 -5.88
N TYR A 382 1.28 12.70 -4.95
CA TYR A 382 0.62 13.85 -4.37
C TYR A 382 0.84 13.85 -2.85
N PRO A 383 1.31 14.96 -2.27
CA PRO A 383 1.81 16.15 -2.97
C PRO A 383 3.12 15.87 -3.73
N GLU A 384 3.42 16.68 -4.76
CA GLU A 384 4.62 16.49 -5.59
C GLU A 384 5.92 16.73 -4.79
N ASN A 385 5.85 17.54 -3.73
CA ASN A 385 6.95 17.82 -2.82
C ASN A 385 7.03 16.83 -1.64
N ALA A 386 6.43 15.64 -1.76
CA ALA A 386 6.60 14.58 -0.76
C ALA A 386 8.09 14.27 -0.54
N THR A 387 8.47 14.02 0.73
CA THR A 387 9.87 13.82 1.11
C THR A 387 10.48 12.62 0.40
N ASN A 388 9.71 11.53 0.26
CA ASN A 388 10.09 10.37 -0.50
C ASN A 388 9.11 10.17 -1.67
N ASN A 389 9.33 10.92 -2.76
CA ASN A 389 8.45 10.97 -3.92
C ASN A 389 8.85 10.02 -5.06
N LYS A 390 9.92 9.23 -4.90
CA LYS A 390 10.34 8.27 -5.91
C LYS A 390 9.33 7.13 -6.00
N ILE A 391 8.74 6.95 -7.19
CA ILE A 391 7.81 5.85 -7.46
C ILE A 391 8.62 4.64 -7.95
N THR A 392 8.31 3.48 -7.39
CA THR A 392 8.81 2.18 -7.85
C THR A 392 7.66 1.37 -8.43
N TYR A 393 7.98 0.53 -9.43
CA TYR A 393 6.99 -0.23 -10.18
C TYR A 393 7.28 -1.73 -10.13
N SER A 394 6.22 -2.53 -10.13
CA SER A 394 6.33 -3.98 -10.30
C SER A 394 5.10 -4.54 -11.00
N SER A 395 5.27 -5.68 -11.68
CA SER A 395 4.18 -6.42 -12.32
C SER A 395 3.93 -7.72 -11.58
N SER A 396 2.67 -8.07 -11.36
CA SER A 396 2.28 -9.38 -10.80
C SER A 396 2.50 -10.54 -11.79
N ASN A 397 2.53 -10.22 -13.09
CA ASN A 397 2.75 -11.21 -14.15
C ASN A 397 3.55 -10.59 -15.30
N PRO A 398 4.89 -10.62 -15.22
CA PRO A 398 5.76 -10.04 -16.26
C PRO A 398 5.67 -10.73 -17.63
N THR A 399 5.12 -11.95 -17.70
CA THR A 399 4.90 -12.63 -18.98
C THR A 399 3.73 -12.02 -19.75
N VAL A 400 2.74 -11.46 -19.05
CA VAL A 400 1.62 -10.74 -19.65
C VAL A 400 1.99 -9.29 -19.94
N ALA A 401 2.49 -8.59 -18.93
CA ALA A 401 2.92 -7.20 -19.07
C ALA A 401 4.08 -6.89 -18.13
N THR A 402 5.10 -6.23 -18.64
CA THR A 402 6.21 -5.66 -17.86
C THR A 402 5.98 -4.18 -17.62
N VAL A 403 6.68 -3.62 -16.63
CA VAL A 403 6.74 -2.17 -16.40
C VAL A 403 8.20 -1.77 -16.17
N SER A 404 8.64 -0.69 -16.80
CA SER A 404 9.98 -0.13 -16.61
C SER A 404 10.08 0.72 -15.34
N GLU A 405 11.31 1.12 -14.97
CA GLU A 405 11.55 2.05 -13.87
C GLU A 405 10.93 3.44 -14.12
N ASP A 406 10.69 3.80 -15.39
CA ASP A 406 10.05 5.05 -15.79
C ASP A 406 8.52 4.94 -15.87
N GLY A 407 7.95 3.78 -15.50
CA GLY A 407 6.51 3.54 -15.53
C GLY A 407 5.94 3.29 -16.93
N ILE A 408 6.75 2.83 -17.88
CA ILE A 408 6.29 2.41 -19.20
C ILE A 408 5.88 0.94 -19.14
N ILE A 409 4.62 0.68 -19.36
CA ILE A 409 4.05 -0.67 -19.46
C ILE A 409 4.29 -1.19 -20.87
N THR A 410 4.71 -2.46 -21.01
CA THR A 410 4.82 -3.16 -22.28
C THR A 410 4.02 -4.45 -22.19
N ALA A 411 3.06 -4.64 -23.10
CA ALA A 411 2.24 -5.84 -23.22
C ALA A 411 2.98 -6.95 -23.99
N TRP A 412 2.90 -8.20 -23.52
CA TRP A 412 3.60 -9.33 -24.14
C TRP A 412 2.68 -10.47 -24.58
N THR A 413 1.92 -11.04 -23.65
CA THR A 413 1.02 -12.18 -23.95
C THR A 413 -0.38 -11.90 -23.43
N ALA A 414 -1.37 -12.56 -24.02
CA ALA A 414 -2.76 -12.45 -23.59
C ALA A 414 -2.92 -12.82 -22.10
N GLY A 415 -3.79 -12.09 -21.41
CA GLY A 415 -4.04 -12.29 -19.98
C GLY A 415 -4.19 -10.99 -19.22
N GLN A 416 -4.03 -11.09 -17.91
CA GLN A 416 -4.06 -9.94 -17.00
C GLN A 416 -2.81 -9.86 -16.13
N ALA A 417 -2.37 -8.65 -15.90
CA ALA A 417 -1.31 -8.34 -14.95
C ALA A 417 -1.71 -7.13 -14.12
N THR A 418 -1.37 -7.15 -12.83
CA THR A 418 -1.52 -5.98 -11.97
C THR A 418 -0.18 -5.27 -11.86
N ILE A 419 -0.15 -4.02 -12.30
CA ILE A 419 1.02 -3.15 -12.10
C ILE A 419 0.84 -2.44 -10.77
N THR A 420 1.83 -2.58 -9.90
CA THR A 420 1.88 -1.93 -8.60
C THR A 420 2.84 -0.74 -8.66
N MET A 421 2.35 0.42 -8.24
CA MET A 421 3.10 1.66 -8.03
C MET A 421 3.26 1.87 -6.53
N LYS A 422 4.48 2.10 -6.06
CA LYS A 422 4.75 2.36 -4.65
C LYS A 422 5.66 3.57 -4.50
N ALA A 423 5.26 4.50 -3.64
CA ALA A 423 6.10 5.62 -3.19
C ALA A 423 5.91 5.78 -1.69
N ASP A 424 7.03 5.88 -0.95
CA ASP A 424 7.00 5.85 0.50
C ASP A 424 6.31 4.55 1.00
N ASP A 425 5.30 4.64 1.83
CA ASP A 425 4.44 3.53 2.24
C ASP A 425 3.09 3.49 1.48
N PHE A 426 2.89 4.40 0.52
CA PHE A 426 1.67 4.44 -0.29
C PHE A 426 1.77 3.49 -1.47
N VAL A 427 0.74 2.67 -1.66
CA VAL A 427 0.65 1.69 -2.75
C VAL A 427 -0.59 1.94 -3.58
N LYS A 428 -0.44 1.91 -4.90
CA LYS A 428 -1.53 1.98 -5.86
C LYS A 428 -1.35 0.96 -6.96
N THR A 429 -2.44 0.42 -7.46
CA THR A 429 -2.42 -0.61 -8.49
C THR A 429 -3.26 -0.22 -9.69
N VAL A 430 -2.89 -0.76 -10.85
CA VAL A 430 -3.66 -0.70 -12.09
C VAL A 430 -3.66 -2.08 -12.73
N THR A 431 -4.81 -2.50 -13.27
CA THR A 431 -4.91 -3.76 -14.00
C THR A 431 -4.65 -3.52 -15.48
N VAL A 432 -3.75 -4.30 -16.04
CA VAL A 432 -3.46 -4.34 -17.49
C VAL A 432 -4.08 -5.61 -18.04
N THR A 433 -4.88 -5.47 -19.09
CA THR A 433 -5.45 -6.59 -19.83
C THR A 433 -4.87 -6.61 -21.24
N VAL A 434 -4.30 -7.71 -21.61
CA VAL A 434 -3.84 -7.98 -22.98
C VAL A 434 -4.86 -8.95 -23.60
N PRO A 435 -5.59 -8.53 -24.65
CA PRO A 435 -6.62 -9.36 -25.24
C PRO A 435 -6.02 -10.60 -25.89
N LYS A 436 -6.80 -11.68 -25.91
CA LYS A 436 -6.46 -12.89 -26.65
C LYS A 436 -6.58 -12.63 -28.15
N ILE A 437 -5.56 -13.03 -28.89
CA ILE A 437 -5.63 -13.09 -30.35
C ILE A 437 -6.24 -14.44 -30.71
N GLU A 438 -7.44 -14.44 -31.25
CA GLU A 438 -8.13 -15.64 -31.71
C GLU A 438 -7.57 -16.07 -33.06
N ALA A 439 -7.47 -17.39 -33.29
CA ALA A 439 -7.11 -17.92 -34.60
C ALA A 439 -8.12 -17.45 -35.66
N ILE A 440 -7.60 -17.01 -36.80
CA ILE A 440 -8.40 -16.56 -37.93
C ILE A 440 -8.70 -17.78 -38.81
N TYR A 441 -9.96 -18.02 -39.10
CA TYR A 441 -10.38 -19.15 -39.94
C TYR A 441 -11.47 -18.74 -40.92
N PRO A 442 -11.62 -19.46 -42.07
CA PRO A 442 -12.66 -19.20 -43.07
C PRO A 442 -14.05 -19.39 -42.50
N SER A 443 -15.02 -18.64 -42.98
CA SER A 443 -16.43 -18.77 -42.61
C SER A 443 -17.13 -19.98 -43.25
N SER A 444 -16.48 -20.62 -44.20
CA SER A 444 -17.02 -21.80 -44.95
C SER A 444 -15.90 -22.58 -45.60
N ALA A 445 -16.20 -23.80 -45.99
CA ALA A 445 -15.36 -24.64 -46.84
C ALA A 445 -16.17 -25.16 -48.04
N THR A 446 -15.48 -25.43 -49.16
CA THR A 446 -16.11 -26.04 -50.33
C THR A 446 -15.72 -27.50 -50.44
N ILE A 447 -16.68 -28.41 -50.42
CA ILE A 447 -16.49 -29.85 -50.52
C ILE A 447 -17.29 -30.36 -51.73
N ALA A 448 -16.64 -30.98 -52.71
CA ALA A 448 -17.26 -31.50 -53.93
C ALA A 448 -18.15 -30.47 -54.65
N GLY A 449 -17.79 -29.19 -54.60
CA GLY A 449 -18.55 -28.11 -55.26
C GLY A 449 -19.65 -27.49 -54.42
N GLU A 450 -19.93 -28.02 -53.24
CA GLU A 450 -20.90 -27.46 -52.28
C GLU A 450 -20.21 -26.67 -51.17
N VAL A 451 -20.85 -25.55 -50.75
CA VAL A 451 -20.34 -24.68 -49.70
C VAL A 451 -20.94 -25.08 -48.36
N TYR A 452 -20.08 -25.43 -47.44
CA TYR A 452 -20.42 -25.77 -46.06
C TYR A 452 -20.08 -24.61 -45.16
N GLY A 453 -21.07 -24.04 -44.48
CA GLY A 453 -20.88 -23.03 -43.47
C GLY A 453 -20.32 -23.62 -42.17
N LEU A 454 -19.85 -22.73 -41.27
CA LEU A 454 -19.48 -23.16 -39.94
C LEU A 454 -20.72 -23.47 -39.11
N LYS A 455 -20.68 -24.56 -38.36
CA LYS A 455 -21.77 -24.96 -37.48
C LYS A 455 -21.91 -24.01 -36.28
N SER A 456 -23.12 -23.52 -36.08
CA SER A 456 -23.44 -22.67 -34.92
C SER A 456 -23.79 -23.51 -33.68
N PRO A 457 -23.31 -23.12 -32.44
CA PRO A 457 -22.37 -22.02 -32.20
C PRO A 457 -20.96 -22.35 -32.70
N ILE A 458 -20.31 -21.37 -33.32
CA ILE A 458 -18.96 -21.56 -33.86
C ILE A 458 -17.98 -21.69 -32.68
N SER A 459 -17.19 -22.76 -32.72
CA SER A 459 -16.18 -23.03 -31.69
C SER A 459 -14.93 -23.63 -32.31
N ASN A 460 -13.80 -22.95 -32.17
CA ASN A 460 -12.51 -23.55 -32.48
C ASN A 460 -12.20 -24.60 -31.41
N LYS A 461 -11.90 -25.83 -31.81
CA LYS A 461 -11.54 -26.93 -30.91
C LYS A 461 -10.08 -26.86 -30.44
N VAL A 462 -9.26 -26.09 -31.13
CA VAL A 462 -7.87 -25.86 -30.74
C VAL A 462 -7.84 -24.73 -29.74
N SER A 463 -7.40 -25.02 -28.54
CA SER A 463 -7.13 -23.96 -27.54
C SER A 463 -5.79 -23.30 -27.86
N ASP A 464 -5.76 -21.96 -27.82
CA ASP A 464 -4.58 -21.16 -28.14
C ASP A 464 -3.85 -21.59 -29.41
N GLY A 465 -4.61 -21.77 -30.52
CA GLY A 465 -4.04 -22.16 -31.82
C GLY A 465 -3.10 -21.11 -32.42
N SER A 466 -3.14 -19.88 -31.92
CA SER A 466 -2.21 -18.81 -32.28
C SER A 466 -0.96 -18.78 -31.39
N PHE A 467 -0.84 -19.65 -30.40
CA PHE A 467 0.24 -19.71 -29.40
C PHE A 467 0.50 -18.41 -28.63
N GLU A 468 -0.43 -17.47 -28.68
CA GLU A 468 -0.25 -16.12 -28.12
C GLU A 468 -0.19 -16.11 -26.59
N TYR A 469 -0.66 -17.16 -25.92
CA TYR A 469 -0.47 -17.34 -24.48
C TYR A 469 0.96 -17.77 -24.11
N GLY A 470 1.81 -18.08 -25.09
CA GLY A 470 3.18 -18.52 -24.85
C GLY A 470 3.26 -19.90 -24.19
N ASN A 471 2.24 -20.72 -24.34
CA ASN A 471 2.19 -22.10 -23.89
C ASN A 471 1.78 -23.03 -25.02
N TYR A 472 1.91 -24.33 -24.79
CA TYR A 472 1.62 -25.34 -25.82
C TYR A 472 0.13 -25.73 -25.89
N GLY A 473 -0.74 -25.13 -25.07
CA GLY A 473 -2.16 -25.45 -25.04
C GLY A 473 -2.43 -26.96 -24.90
N ASP A 474 -3.25 -27.49 -25.82
CA ASP A 474 -3.59 -28.91 -25.86
C ASP A 474 -2.57 -29.80 -26.58
N TRP A 475 -1.45 -29.20 -27.02
CA TRP A 475 -0.40 -29.93 -27.71
C TRP A 475 0.41 -30.81 -26.79
N LYS A 476 0.69 -32.04 -27.22
CA LYS A 476 1.48 -33.03 -26.46
C LYS A 476 2.51 -33.68 -27.37
N SER A 477 3.56 -34.21 -26.77
CA SER A 477 4.44 -35.16 -27.48
C SER A 477 3.69 -36.43 -27.79
N CYS A 478 4.11 -37.15 -28.79
CA CYS A 478 3.54 -38.46 -29.11
C CYS A 478 3.80 -39.48 -28.00
N ALA A 479 4.79 -39.28 -27.14
CA ALA A 479 5.01 -40.06 -25.93
C ALA A 479 4.04 -39.73 -24.80
N GLY A 480 3.12 -38.75 -24.95
CA GLY A 480 2.11 -38.39 -23.96
C GLY A 480 2.62 -37.47 -22.83
N THR A 481 3.85 -36.98 -22.93
CA THR A 481 4.52 -36.08 -21.96
C THR A 481 4.56 -34.63 -22.50
N THR A 482 5.40 -33.81 -21.91
CA THR A 482 5.65 -32.42 -22.37
C THR A 482 6.31 -32.41 -23.75
N LEU A 483 6.22 -31.28 -24.47
CA LEU A 483 6.90 -31.12 -25.77
C LEU A 483 8.44 -31.03 -25.66
N SER A 484 8.99 -31.11 -24.45
CA SER A 484 10.44 -31.14 -24.24
C SER A 484 11.07 -32.37 -24.91
N GLY A 485 12.07 -32.17 -25.75
CA GLY A 485 12.76 -33.24 -26.46
C GLY A 485 12.12 -33.66 -27.80
N THR A 486 11.03 -33.02 -28.23
CA THR A 486 10.39 -33.31 -29.53
C THR A 486 10.96 -32.50 -30.69
N GLY A 487 11.88 -31.58 -30.43
CA GLY A 487 12.38 -30.62 -31.42
C GLY A 487 11.41 -29.47 -31.72
N PHE A 488 10.20 -29.45 -31.14
CA PHE A 488 9.26 -28.33 -31.28
C PHE A 488 9.39 -27.36 -30.10
N THR A 489 9.64 -26.09 -30.38
CA THR A 489 9.76 -25.03 -29.38
C THR A 489 8.94 -23.81 -29.73
N LEU A 490 8.39 -23.14 -28.73
CA LEU A 490 7.76 -21.84 -28.94
C LEU A 490 8.81 -20.77 -29.14
N LYS A 491 8.70 -20.01 -30.21
CA LYS A 491 9.56 -18.88 -30.56
C LYS A 491 8.74 -17.61 -30.65
N ARG A 492 9.35 -16.51 -30.20
CA ARG A 492 8.82 -15.18 -30.45
C ARG A 492 9.53 -14.57 -31.66
N TYR A 493 8.75 -14.05 -32.57
CA TYR A 493 9.29 -13.35 -33.73
C TYR A 493 9.61 -11.91 -33.38
N VAL A 494 10.78 -11.43 -33.77
CA VAL A 494 11.24 -10.06 -33.44
C VAL A 494 10.84 -9.06 -34.52
N GLU A 495 10.65 -9.52 -35.75
CA GLU A 495 10.45 -8.66 -36.93
C GLU A 495 8.99 -8.54 -37.39
N ASP A 496 8.18 -9.53 -37.06
CA ASP A 496 6.75 -9.53 -37.40
C ASP A 496 5.95 -9.34 -36.12
N GLN A 497 5.18 -8.27 -36.02
CA GLN A 497 4.50 -7.84 -34.78
C GLN A 497 3.50 -8.86 -34.25
N ASP A 498 3.34 -9.99 -34.91
CA ASP A 498 2.21 -10.86 -34.66
C ASP A 498 2.56 -12.16 -34.02
N SER A 499 3.56 -12.62 -33.53
CA SER A 499 3.33 -14.00 -33.17
C SER A 499 4.38 -14.68 -32.31
N VAL A 500 3.86 -15.37 -31.35
CA VAL A 500 4.45 -16.63 -30.87
C VAL A 500 4.03 -17.71 -31.84
N TYR A 501 4.97 -18.44 -32.38
CA TYR A 501 4.75 -19.56 -33.27
C TYR A 501 5.51 -20.80 -32.76
N LEU A 502 5.07 -21.95 -33.18
CA LEU A 502 5.74 -23.21 -32.91
C LEU A 502 6.82 -23.46 -33.96
N GLU A 503 8.08 -23.54 -33.56
CA GLU A 503 9.18 -23.89 -34.46
C GLU A 503 9.66 -25.31 -34.17
N SER A 504 9.75 -26.11 -35.20
CA SER A 504 10.46 -27.37 -35.14
C SER A 504 11.91 -27.17 -35.57
N LYS A 505 12.82 -27.50 -34.68
CA LYS A 505 14.26 -27.50 -34.97
C LYS A 505 14.85 -28.85 -34.59
N ILE A 506 15.51 -29.47 -35.52
CA ILE A 506 16.30 -30.66 -35.28
C ILE A 506 17.76 -30.21 -35.21
N ASP A 507 18.37 -30.28 -34.00
CA ASP A 507 19.78 -29.96 -33.80
C ASP A 507 20.62 -31.23 -34.05
N GLY A 508 21.48 -31.17 -35.06
CA GLY A 508 22.52 -32.17 -35.33
C GLY A 508 22.16 -33.29 -36.29
N ASP A 509 23.13 -34.15 -36.55
CA ASP A 509 23.09 -35.29 -37.50
C ASP A 509 22.15 -36.45 -37.07
N GLU A 510 21.26 -36.24 -36.13
CA GLU A 510 20.39 -37.29 -35.62
C GLU A 510 19.13 -37.44 -36.50
N THR A 511 18.92 -38.66 -36.95
CA THR A 511 17.74 -39.12 -37.66
C THR A 511 16.47 -39.25 -36.80
N SER A 512 16.34 -38.46 -35.75
CA SER A 512 15.19 -38.50 -34.87
C SER A 512 14.02 -37.70 -35.43
N GLU A 513 12.96 -38.38 -35.80
CA GLU A 513 11.68 -37.79 -36.17
C GLU A 513 11.05 -37.19 -34.90
N GLY A 514 10.96 -35.86 -34.81
CA GLY A 514 10.14 -35.20 -33.81
C GLY A 514 8.67 -35.26 -34.19
N SER A 515 7.82 -35.69 -33.27
CA SER A 515 6.37 -35.70 -33.51
C SER A 515 5.61 -35.07 -32.38
N ILE A 516 4.66 -34.21 -32.73
CA ILE A 516 3.68 -33.64 -31.81
C ILE A 516 2.28 -34.03 -32.19
N ARG A 517 1.40 -34.12 -31.23
CA ARG A 517 -0.01 -34.45 -31.48
C ARG A 517 -0.94 -33.47 -30.78
N MET A 518 -2.08 -33.31 -31.38
CA MET A 518 -3.26 -32.72 -30.79
C MET A 518 -4.38 -33.77 -30.77
N GLU A 519 -5.07 -33.85 -29.64
CA GLU A 519 -6.14 -34.81 -29.43
C GLU A 519 -7.39 -34.07 -28.94
N TRP A 520 -8.53 -34.39 -29.52
CA TRP A 520 -9.80 -33.82 -29.09
C TRP A 520 -10.92 -34.89 -29.15
N ILE A 521 -11.95 -34.65 -28.33
CA ILE A 521 -13.18 -35.45 -28.38
C ILE A 521 -14.01 -34.98 -29.55
N THR A 522 -14.25 -35.87 -30.49
CA THR A 522 -15.08 -35.60 -31.68
C THR A 522 -16.33 -36.46 -31.65
N PRO A 523 -17.52 -35.85 -31.74
CA PRO A 523 -18.73 -36.60 -32.00
C PRO A 523 -18.64 -37.38 -33.31
N LYS A 524 -19.26 -38.57 -33.35
CA LYS A 524 -19.30 -39.44 -34.54
C LYS A 524 -20.01 -38.73 -35.70
N LYS A 525 -19.60 -39.02 -36.94
CA LYS A 525 -20.21 -38.53 -38.18
C LYS A 525 -20.29 -36.99 -38.26
N ARG A 526 -19.19 -36.34 -37.97
CA ARG A 526 -19.04 -34.89 -38.08
C ARG A 526 -17.95 -34.55 -39.07
N THR A 527 -18.10 -33.38 -39.71
CA THR A 527 -17.07 -32.84 -40.60
C THR A 527 -16.45 -31.63 -40.01
N TYR A 528 -15.13 -31.57 -40.03
CA TYR A 528 -14.35 -30.46 -39.51
C TYR A 528 -13.44 -29.89 -40.59
N MET A 529 -13.16 -28.62 -40.49
CA MET A 529 -12.10 -27.96 -41.21
C MET A 529 -10.92 -27.74 -40.25
N LEU A 530 -9.79 -28.38 -40.55
CA LEU A 530 -8.50 -28.15 -39.88
C LEU A 530 -7.71 -27.17 -40.73
N GLY A 531 -7.15 -26.16 -40.12
CA GLY A 531 -6.22 -25.27 -40.80
C GLY A 531 -5.11 -24.77 -39.87
N PHE A 532 -4.04 -24.34 -40.49
CA PHE A 532 -2.89 -23.74 -39.86
C PHE A 532 -2.05 -22.98 -40.89
N ARG A 533 -1.20 -22.08 -40.39
CA ARG A 533 -0.20 -21.40 -41.20
C ARG A 533 1.15 -22.10 -41.04
N ILE A 534 1.91 -22.17 -42.13
CA ILE A 534 3.21 -22.81 -42.16
C ILE A 534 4.20 -21.98 -42.96
N LYS A 535 5.44 -21.91 -42.54
CA LYS A 535 6.55 -21.39 -43.33
C LYS A 535 7.87 -22.08 -42.96
N ASN A 536 8.89 -21.88 -43.78
CA ASN A 536 10.27 -22.21 -43.43
C ASN A 536 10.94 -21.02 -42.73
N SER A 537 11.77 -21.27 -41.74
CA SER A 537 12.57 -20.23 -41.11
C SER A 537 13.69 -19.66 -41.99
N THR A 538 14.00 -20.37 -43.09
CA THR A 538 14.93 -19.93 -44.12
C THR A 538 14.18 -19.78 -45.46
N ASN A 539 14.54 -18.83 -46.29
CA ASN A 539 13.89 -18.56 -47.57
C ASN A 539 14.04 -19.69 -48.63
N LEU A 540 14.32 -20.92 -48.22
CA LEU A 540 14.47 -22.06 -49.12
C LEU A 540 13.10 -22.66 -49.46
N VAL A 541 12.82 -22.84 -50.74
CA VAL A 541 11.63 -23.47 -51.23
C VAL A 541 11.73 -24.99 -51.09
N THR A 542 10.79 -25.61 -50.34
CA THR A 542 10.81 -27.05 -50.03
C THR A 542 10.00 -27.89 -50.96
N THR A 543 9.96 -27.56 -52.24
CA THR A 543 9.10 -28.24 -53.23
C THR A 543 9.41 -29.71 -53.49
N GLN A 544 10.58 -30.21 -53.03
CA GLN A 544 11.01 -31.59 -53.34
C GLN A 544 11.15 -32.52 -52.15
N ASN A 545 11.20 -32.00 -50.91
CA ASN A 545 11.25 -32.81 -49.69
C ASN A 545 10.44 -32.10 -48.57
N PRO A 546 9.18 -32.45 -48.39
CA PRO A 546 8.36 -31.87 -47.36
C PRO A 546 8.90 -32.24 -45.98
N ASN A 547 9.23 -31.21 -45.15
CA ASN A 547 9.76 -31.42 -43.81
C ASN A 547 8.67 -31.70 -42.76
N LEU A 548 7.40 -31.67 -43.15
CA LEU A 548 6.28 -31.91 -42.26
C LEU A 548 5.30 -32.92 -42.86
N LYS A 549 4.99 -33.96 -42.11
CA LYS A 549 3.92 -34.91 -42.39
C LYS A 549 2.76 -34.68 -41.43
N VAL A 550 1.55 -34.55 -41.97
CA VAL A 550 0.32 -34.38 -41.19
C VAL A 550 -0.51 -35.65 -41.30
N MET A 551 -0.81 -36.26 -40.16
CA MET A 551 -1.55 -37.52 -40.12
C MET A 551 -2.77 -37.41 -39.20
N LEU A 552 -3.80 -38.19 -39.55
CA LEU A 552 -4.99 -38.39 -38.75
C LEU A 552 -5.02 -39.83 -38.22
N THR A 553 -5.11 -39.98 -36.90
CA THR A 553 -5.29 -41.28 -36.27
C THR A 553 -6.57 -41.32 -35.45
N THR A 554 -6.92 -42.52 -35.01
CA THR A 554 -8.12 -42.75 -34.20
C THR A 554 -7.78 -43.12 -32.76
N ASP A 555 -8.77 -43.09 -31.88
CA ASP A 555 -8.63 -43.42 -30.48
C ASP A 555 -8.03 -44.82 -30.27
N GLY A 556 -6.96 -44.88 -29.44
CA GLY A 556 -6.26 -46.12 -29.13
C GLY A 556 -5.23 -46.62 -30.14
N ALA A 557 -5.12 -45.96 -31.30
CA ALA A 557 -4.04 -46.29 -32.23
C ALA A 557 -2.70 -45.74 -31.74
N PRO A 558 -1.59 -46.45 -31.96
CA PRO A 558 -0.25 -45.90 -31.70
C PRO A 558 0.01 -44.70 -32.61
N ASP A 559 0.89 -43.79 -32.18
CA ASP A 559 1.20 -42.59 -32.94
C ASP A 559 1.96 -42.88 -34.26
N ASP A 560 2.51 -44.07 -34.39
CA ASP A 560 3.15 -44.62 -35.57
C ASP A 560 2.24 -45.64 -36.31
N ASP A 561 0.91 -45.58 -36.10
CA ASP A 561 -0.05 -46.48 -36.72
C ASP A 561 0.16 -46.52 -38.24
N PRO A 562 0.50 -47.67 -38.81
CA PRO A 562 0.67 -47.81 -40.26
C PRO A 562 -0.64 -47.58 -41.05
N ASN A 563 -1.79 -47.66 -40.38
CA ASN A 563 -3.10 -47.39 -40.96
C ASN A 563 -3.55 -45.93 -40.75
N ALA A 564 -2.73 -45.07 -40.19
CA ALA A 564 -3.03 -43.66 -40.03
C ALA A 564 -3.31 -43.04 -41.43
N THR A 565 -4.32 -42.19 -41.49
CA THR A 565 -4.59 -41.45 -42.72
C THR A 565 -3.62 -40.29 -42.87
N ILE A 566 -2.74 -40.34 -43.84
CA ILE A 566 -1.89 -39.21 -44.18
C ILE A 566 -2.76 -38.13 -44.78
N LEU A 567 -2.92 -36.99 -44.12
CA LEU A 567 -3.64 -35.82 -44.62
C LEU A 567 -2.84 -35.12 -45.71
N GLY A 568 -1.54 -35.06 -45.57
CA GLY A 568 -0.68 -34.46 -46.57
C GLY A 568 0.73 -34.18 -46.12
N PHE A 569 1.50 -33.69 -47.06
CA PHE A 569 2.82 -33.13 -46.91
C PHE A 569 2.74 -31.70 -47.46
N PRO A 570 2.44 -30.70 -46.62
CA PRO A 570 2.26 -29.33 -47.09
C PRO A 570 3.54 -28.83 -47.77
N SER A 571 3.38 -28.16 -48.91
CA SER A 571 4.46 -27.42 -49.55
C SER A 571 4.47 -25.99 -49.06
N TYR A 572 5.60 -25.47 -48.68
CA TYR A 572 5.76 -24.13 -48.10
C TYR A 572 7.11 -23.53 -48.44
N SER A 573 7.20 -22.20 -48.27
CA SER A 573 8.40 -21.40 -48.52
C SER A 573 8.79 -20.61 -47.27
N GLY A 574 9.64 -19.61 -47.43
CA GLY A 574 9.92 -18.64 -46.37
C GLY A 574 8.75 -17.73 -46.00
N GLU A 575 7.70 -17.72 -46.85
CA GLU A 575 6.47 -16.95 -46.58
C GLU A 575 5.41 -17.79 -45.89
N TRP A 576 4.59 -17.17 -45.03
CA TRP A 576 3.49 -17.83 -44.37
C TRP A 576 2.45 -18.32 -45.40
N THR A 577 2.25 -19.63 -45.45
CA THR A 577 1.28 -20.31 -46.32
C THR A 577 0.17 -20.89 -45.43
N GLU A 578 -1.08 -20.68 -45.79
CA GLU A 578 -2.24 -21.31 -45.13
C GLU A 578 -2.47 -22.70 -45.71
N VAL A 579 -2.62 -23.67 -44.81
CA VAL A 579 -2.93 -25.08 -45.17
C VAL A 579 -4.26 -25.45 -44.53
N GLN A 580 -5.13 -26.09 -45.31
CA GLN A 580 -6.44 -26.55 -44.88
C GLN A 580 -6.69 -28.01 -45.25
N TYR A 581 -7.29 -28.74 -44.35
CA TYR A 581 -7.76 -30.09 -44.54
C TYR A 581 -9.20 -30.25 -44.10
N ILE A 582 -9.99 -30.99 -44.84
CA ILE A 582 -11.35 -31.41 -44.44
C ILE A 582 -11.25 -32.78 -43.81
N ILE A 583 -11.73 -32.92 -42.60
CA ILE A 583 -11.67 -34.13 -41.80
C ILE A 583 -13.08 -34.61 -41.50
N SER A 584 -13.40 -35.84 -41.89
CA SER A 584 -14.67 -36.48 -41.54
C SER A 584 -14.43 -37.55 -40.48
N THR A 585 -15.14 -37.43 -39.35
CA THR A 585 -15.03 -38.40 -38.24
C THR A 585 -15.80 -39.66 -38.55
N VAL A 586 -15.16 -40.83 -38.39
CA VAL A 586 -15.79 -42.15 -38.64
C VAL A 586 -16.72 -42.57 -37.50
N SER A 587 -17.61 -43.51 -37.79
CA SER A 587 -18.72 -43.90 -36.92
C SER A 587 -18.36 -44.65 -35.65
N SER A 588 -17.10 -45.06 -35.47
CA SER A 588 -16.70 -46.01 -34.43
C SER A 588 -15.89 -45.44 -33.28
N TYR A 589 -15.36 -44.20 -33.39
CA TYR A 589 -14.44 -43.66 -32.41
C TYR A 589 -14.91 -42.30 -31.87
N ASN A 590 -14.61 -42.06 -30.59
CA ASN A 590 -15.00 -40.84 -29.87
C ASN A 590 -13.88 -39.78 -29.78
N ARG A 591 -12.68 -40.10 -30.25
CA ARG A 591 -11.53 -39.22 -30.25
C ARG A 591 -10.83 -39.24 -31.59
N THR A 592 -10.32 -38.09 -31.97
CA THR A 592 -9.50 -37.89 -33.17
C THR A 592 -8.19 -37.27 -32.75
N ARG A 593 -7.10 -37.77 -33.31
CA ARG A 593 -5.75 -37.24 -33.11
C ARG A 593 -5.21 -36.76 -34.43
N ILE A 594 -4.62 -35.57 -34.41
CA ILE A 594 -3.79 -35.07 -35.51
C ILE A 594 -2.36 -35.12 -35.05
N ILE A 595 -1.50 -35.69 -35.87
CA ILE A 595 -0.07 -35.84 -35.63
C ILE A 595 0.66 -35.04 -36.66
N PHE A 596 1.57 -34.20 -36.18
CA PHE A 596 2.52 -33.47 -36.99
C PHE A 596 3.90 -34.09 -36.76
N THR A 597 4.44 -34.71 -37.79
CA THR A 597 5.80 -35.29 -37.73
C THR A 597 6.73 -34.41 -38.52
N HIS A 598 7.76 -33.90 -37.86
CA HIS A 598 8.86 -33.24 -38.55
C HIS A 598 9.81 -34.28 -39.09
N LEU A 599 9.98 -34.30 -40.41
CA LEU A 599 10.87 -35.22 -41.10
C LEU A 599 12.25 -34.55 -41.18
N SER A 600 13.26 -35.18 -40.61
CA SER A 600 14.63 -34.67 -40.65
C SER A 600 15.17 -34.71 -42.06
N GLN A 601 15.26 -33.56 -42.72
CA GLN A 601 16.08 -33.39 -43.89
C GLN A 601 16.60 -31.97 -44.01
N ASN A 602 17.92 -31.81 -44.02
CA ASN A 602 18.63 -30.61 -44.43
C ASN A 602 18.54 -29.33 -43.58
N GLY A 603 18.35 -29.43 -42.29
CA GLY A 603 18.56 -28.29 -41.36
C GLY A 603 17.58 -27.12 -41.47
N ASN A 604 16.42 -27.32 -42.11
CA ASN A 604 15.41 -26.31 -42.26
C ASN A 604 14.34 -26.40 -41.15
N ASN A 605 14.15 -25.34 -40.42
CA ASN A 605 13.15 -25.25 -39.37
C ASN A 605 11.78 -24.97 -39.97
N THR A 606 10.77 -25.69 -39.51
CA THR A 606 9.35 -25.46 -39.87
C THR A 606 8.68 -24.63 -38.81
N CYS A 607 8.08 -23.53 -39.19
CA CYS A 607 7.30 -22.64 -38.32
C CYS A 607 5.82 -22.89 -38.53
N LEU A 608 5.05 -23.06 -37.47
CA LEU A 608 3.62 -23.37 -37.47
C LEU A 608 2.88 -22.38 -36.59
N ASP A 609 1.73 -21.90 -37.04
CA ASP A 609 0.92 -20.93 -36.35
C ASP A 609 -0.56 -20.98 -36.78
N ASN A 610 -1.41 -20.23 -36.06
CA ASN A 610 -2.83 -20.00 -36.40
C ASN A 610 -3.63 -21.28 -36.62
N PHE A 611 -3.51 -22.27 -35.72
CA PHE A 611 -4.24 -23.51 -35.79
C PHE A 611 -5.71 -23.32 -35.44
N TYR A 612 -6.56 -23.90 -36.26
CA TYR A 612 -7.99 -24.01 -36.01
C TYR A 612 -8.55 -25.36 -36.42
N LEU A 613 -9.53 -25.81 -35.66
CA LEU A 613 -10.36 -26.97 -35.98
C LEU A 613 -11.81 -26.58 -35.69
N VAL A 614 -12.55 -26.31 -36.74
CA VAL A 614 -13.94 -25.84 -36.66
C VAL A 614 -14.88 -26.83 -37.28
N GLU A 615 -16.05 -27.05 -36.66
CA GLU A 615 -17.08 -27.97 -37.20
C GLU A 615 -17.81 -27.27 -38.32
N LEU A 616 -17.99 -28.03 -39.43
CA LEU A 616 -18.77 -27.61 -40.58
C LEU A 616 -20.22 -28.09 -40.44
N ASP A 617 -21.15 -27.25 -40.87
CA ASP A 617 -22.56 -27.60 -40.92
C ASP A 617 -22.78 -28.54 -42.11
N THR A 618 -23.33 -29.73 -41.85
CA THR A 618 -23.65 -30.68 -42.94
C THR A 618 -24.99 -30.32 -43.52
N PRO A 619 -25.10 -30.08 -44.86
CA PRO A 619 -26.39 -29.84 -45.48
C PRO A 619 -27.38 -30.94 -45.16
N SER A 620 -28.61 -30.57 -44.85
CA SER A 620 -29.68 -31.51 -44.56
C SER A 620 -29.97 -32.35 -45.84
N GLY A 621 -29.49 -33.60 -45.86
CA GLY A 621 -29.71 -34.52 -46.98
C GLY A 621 -28.56 -35.46 -47.33
N PHE A 622 -27.38 -35.31 -46.69
CA PHE A 622 -26.22 -36.15 -46.97
C PHE A 622 -26.23 -37.44 -46.14
N ASN A 623 -26.49 -38.55 -46.74
CA ASN A 623 -26.20 -39.88 -46.26
C ASN A 623 -24.77 -40.28 -46.68
N ALA A 624 -23.90 -40.52 -45.67
CA ALA A 624 -22.59 -41.13 -45.76
C ALA A 624 -21.65 -40.58 -46.85
N VAL A 625 -20.75 -39.72 -46.45
CA VAL A 625 -19.63 -39.30 -47.28
C VAL A 625 -18.67 -40.49 -47.45
N GLU A 626 -18.49 -40.93 -48.65
CA GLU A 626 -17.34 -41.72 -49.07
C GLU A 626 -16.05 -40.96 -48.65
N ARG A 627 -15.00 -41.69 -48.25
CA ARG A 627 -13.69 -41.13 -47.94
C ARG A 627 -13.20 -40.26 -49.09
N ILE A 628 -13.39 -38.95 -48.97
CA ILE A 628 -12.71 -38.00 -49.85
C ILE A 628 -11.30 -37.91 -49.34
N GLY A 629 -10.34 -38.35 -50.13
CA GLY A 629 -8.91 -38.12 -49.84
C GLY A 629 -8.70 -36.62 -49.63
N ALA A 630 -8.01 -36.26 -48.54
CA ALA A 630 -7.76 -34.87 -48.22
C ALA A 630 -7.16 -34.11 -49.40
N GLN A 631 -7.88 -33.11 -49.89
CA GLN A 631 -7.40 -32.17 -50.91
C GLN A 631 -7.11 -30.84 -50.20
N PRO A 632 -5.98 -30.25 -50.39
CA PRO A 632 -5.71 -28.92 -49.86
C PRO A 632 -6.68 -27.91 -50.50
N VAL A 633 -7.36 -27.15 -49.66
CA VAL A 633 -8.26 -26.07 -50.10
C VAL A 633 -7.53 -24.75 -49.87
N TRP A 634 -7.31 -24.03 -50.95
CA TRP A 634 -6.62 -22.73 -50.89
C TRP A 634 -7.56 -21.61 -50.49
N ALA A 635 -7.11 -20.69 -49.68
CA ALA A 635 -7.90 -19.53 -49.31
C ALA A 635 -8.19 -18.65 -50.56
N LYS A 636 -9.44 -18.23 -50.72
CA LYS A 636 -9.86 -17.29 -51.75
C LYS A 636 -9.92 -15.87 -51.17
N ALA A 637 -9.25 -14.95 -51.85
CA ALA A 637 -9.34 -13.53 -51.53
C ALA A 637 -10.24 -12.83 -52.56
N TYR A 638 -11.06 -11.90 -52.10
CA TYR A 638 -11.93 -11.08 -52.93
C TYR A 638 -11.63 -9.60 -52.75
N ASP A 639 -11.73 -8.82 -53.82
CA ASP A 639 -11.70 -7.36 -53.70
C ASP A 639 -13.00 -6.85 -53.04
N ILE A 640 -13.03 -5.57 -52.72
CA ILE A 640 -14.21 -4.92 -52.06
C ILE A 640 -15.45 -4.92 -52.97
N LYS A 641 -15.32 -5.30 -54.25
CA LYS A 641 -16.42 -5.48 -55.22
C LYS A 641 -16.84 -6.95 -55.38
N GLY A 642 -16.28 -7.85 -54.60
CA GLY A 642 -16.60 -9.27 -54.59
C GLY A 642 -15.96 -10.09 -55.70
N ARG A 643 -14.96 -9.55 -56.43
CA ARG A 643 -14.24 -10.29 -57.46
C ARG A 643 -13.08 -11.05 -56.84
N GLU A 644 -12.90 -12.31 -57.20
CA GLU A 644 -11.77 -13.13 -56.76
C GLU A 644 -10.44 -12.51 -57.24
N VAL A 645 -9.51 -12.36 -56.33
CA VAL A 645 -8.19 -11.76 -56.58
C VAL A 645 -7.12 -12.61 -55.92
N ASP A 646 -5.90 -12.51 -56.39
CA ASP A 646 -4.77 -13.17 -55.77
C ASP A 646 -4.57 -12.62 -54.32
N VAL A 647 -4.47 -13.52 -53.37
CA VAL A 647 -4.30 -13.21 -51.95
C VAL A 647 -3.06 -12.34 -51.68
N ASN A 648 -2.03 -12.48 -52.49
CA ASN A 648 -0.75 -11.81 -52.33
C ASN A 648 -0.67 -10.42 -52.99
N THR A 649 -1.70 -9.99 -53.74
CA THR A 649 -1.68 -8.65 -54.35
C THR A 649 -2.04 -7.58 -53.31
N ARG A 650 -1.31 -6.43 -53.37
CA ARG A 650 -1.52 -5.29 -52.49
C ARG A 650 -2.93 -4.72 -52.57
N GLY A 651 -3.48 -4.32 -51.42
CA GLY A 651 -4.75 -3.60 -51.34
C GLY A 651 -5.71 -4.15 -50.31
N LEU A 652 -6.85 -3.47 -50.14
CA LEU A 652 -7.92 -3.89 -49.23
C LEU A 652 -8.69 -5.05 -49.86
N LYS A 653 -8.74 -6.18 -49.20
CA LYS A 653 -9.38 -7.42 -49.66
C LYS A 653 -10.37 -7.95 -48.64
N ILE A 654 -11.24 -8.81 -49.09
CA ILE A 654 -12.08 -9.62 -48.23
C ILE A 654 -11.51 -11.05 -48.28
N ILE A 655 -10.88 -11.45 -47.19
CA ILE A 655 -10.34 -12.80 -47.02
C ILE A 655 -11.15 -13.42 -45.88
N ASN A 656 -11.76 -14.54 -46.15
CA ASN A 656 -12.60 -15.26 -45.17
C ASN A 656 -13.69 -14.38 -44.53
N GLY A 657 -14.31 -13.50 -45.32
CA GLY A 657 -15.39 -12.61 -44.87
C GLY A 657 -14.93 -11.37 -44.09
N ARG A 658 -13.63 -11.18 -43.91
CA ARG A 658 -13.04 -10.01 -43.20
C ARG A 658 -12.31 -9.09 -44.18
N LYS A 659 -12.36 -7.79 -43.90
CA LYS A 659 -11.55 -6.77 -44.61
C LYS A 659 -10.12 -6.83 -44.11
N VAL A 660 -9.18 -7.15 -44.98
CA VAL A 660 -7.77 -7.25 -44.72
C VAL A 660 -7.02 -6.30 -45.65
N LEU A 661 -6.18 -5.46 -45.12
CA LEU A 661 -5.27 -4.61 -45.89
C LEU A 661 -3.94 -5.36 -46.08
N ILE A 662 -3.64 -5.75 -47.32
CA ILE A 662 -2.34 -6.31 -47.66
C ILE A 662 -1.42 -5.13 -48.01
N SER A 663 -0.50 -4.82 -47.13
CA SER A 663 0.61 -3.89 -47.35
C SER A 663 1.88 -4.70 -47.63
N GLU A 664 2.80 -4.16 -48.44
CA GLU A 664 4.06 -4.84 -48.74
C GLU A 664 4.71 -5.42 -47.51
#